data_9fe8dbd6884ad84c039a69bf90ab7501
#
_entry.id   9fe8dbd6884ad84c039a69bf90ab7501
#
_cell.length_a   1.000
_cell.length_b   1.000
_cell.length_c   1.000
_cell.angle_alpha   90.00
_cell.angle_beta   90.00
_cell.angle_gamma   90.00
#
_symmetry.space_group_name_H-M   'P 1'
#
loop_
_entity.id
_entity.type
_entity.pdbx_description
1 polymer ?
#
loop_
_entity_poly.entity_id
_entity_poly.type
_entity_poly.pdbx_seq_one_letter_code
_entity_poly.pdbx_strand_id
1 'polypeptide(L)'
;MASSGKDVEKKMEALRDKIRHHEYLYYVLDQPEIGDAEFDQLMQQLKGLEAEHPELLTADSPTQRVGGKPREGFVKVPHSSPMLSLDNTYNEDELRNWERRVHELSGRSDVDYVCELKLDGMSLALIYEDGKLVRGITRGDGTVGEDVTLNVRTVRSIPLSIPKDGLKKAGMPVDFEVRGELLMPTAAFKKLNEERERAGLSTFANPRNFTAGTVRQLDSSITAQRRLDFFPYFLLQNGRTYFDRHSKTLAALDTAGFKVNANRKLVHNMEEVWAFIKEWEGKRESLAYEIDGIVVKVDRTALQDELGFTGKAPRWAIAYKYAARAGITKLEDIRVQVGRTGKLTPVAMLAPVLIGGTTVRNATLHNMDEIERLGVKIGDWVQVERGGDVIPKVAKVIEDKDHPRGTRAFEMPERCPVCGTRVVRTEGEVDYRCVNANCPAKLQGTILHFASRGVMNIDGMGDALVAQLTERGLVKNVADIYKLTKKDLLGLERFADKSAQNIIDEIERSKKLPLERVIYGLGIRMVGERTAQFLAEHFGSMEELETASVDELQNVNEVGPRIAESIVEFFSIAANRKLVERLREAGLTLTGQKKQRGTKLAGKTFVLTGTLAHFTRDAAKKMIEDAGGKVAGSVSKKTDYVVAGADAGSKLDKAKELGIEVIGEKELESLAG
;
A
#
# COMPACT_ATOMS: atom_id res chain seq x y z
N MET A 1 -36.97 20.31 -37.55
CA MET A 1 -36.13 20.54 -36.37
C MET A 1 -35.47 19.24 -35.82
N ALA A 2 -36.10 18.08 -35.89
CA ALA A 2 -35.50 16.82 -35.39
C ALA A 2 -34.32 16.26 -36.22
N SER A 3 -34.18 16.64 -37.51
CA SER A 3 -33.05 16.20 -38.35
C SER A 3 -31.73 16.93 -38.02
N SER A 4 -31.82 18.22 -37.64
CA SER A 4 -30.64 19.04 -37.35
C SER A 4 -29.95 18.64 -36.02
N GLY A 5 -30.68 18.17 -35.02
CA GLY A 5 -30.12 17.73 -33.74
C GLY A 5 -29.30 16.43 -33.86
N LYS A 6 -29.78 15.46 -34.64
CA LYS A 6 -29.07 14.21 -34.90
C LYS A 6 -27.77 14.40 -35.70
N ASP A 7 -27.77 15.41 -36.59
CA ASP A 7 -26.56 15.72 -37.37
C ASP A 7 -25.49 16.40 -36.51
N VAL A 8 -25.90 17.24 -35.56
CA VAL A 8 -24.99 17.87 -34.58
C VAL A 8 -24.42 16.82 -33.63
N GLU A 9 -25.26 15.91 -33.11
CA GLU A 9 -24.82 14.81 -32.25
C GLU A 9 -23.76 13.93 -32.93
N LYS A 10 -24.00 13.52 -34.19
CA LYS A 10 -23.04 12.77 -35.01
C LYS A 10 -21.73 13.54 -35.23
N LYS A 11 -21.80 14.85 -35.48
CA LYS A 11 -20.63 15.68 -35.66
C LYS A 11 -19.79 15.80 -34.37
N MET A 12 -20.46 15.94 -33.23
CA MET A 12 -19.80 15.99 -31.94
C MET A 12 -19.13 14.66 -31.61
N GLU A 13 -19.79 13.53 -31.87
CA GLU A 13 -19.20 12.21 -31.61
C GLU A 13 -18.00 11.95 -32.54
N ALA A 14 -18.07 12.28 -33.82
CA ALA A 14 -16.94 12.20 -34.73
C ALA A 14 -15.75 13.07 -34.29
N LEU A 15 -15.99 14.25 -33.72
CA LEU A 15 -14.93 15.09 -33.16
C LEU A 15 -14.33 14.48 -31.89
N ARG A 16 -15.16 13.92 -30.99
CA ARG A 16 -14.70 13.21 -29.79
C ARG A 16 -13.81 12.04 -30.16
N ASP A 17 -14.22 11.23 -31.14
CA ASP A 17 -13.44 10.10 -31.62
C ASP A 17 -12.13 10.52 -32.25
N LYS A 18 -12.12 11.59 -33.06
CA LYS A 18 -10.92 12.13 -33.66
C LYS A 18 -9.94 12.64 -32.60
N ILE A 19 -10.43 13.35 -31.58
CA ILE A 19 -9.61 13.86 -30.48
C ILE A 19 -9.06 12.69 -29.65
N ARG A 20 -9.89 11.69 -29.31
CA ARG A 20 -9.47 10.47 -28.59
C ARG A 20 -8.38 9.72 -29.36
N HIS A 21 -8.51 9.61 -30.69
CA HIS A 21 -7.51 8.98 -31.54
C HIS A 21 -6.16 9.71 -31.47
N HIS A 22 -6.15 11.04 -31.60
CA HIS A 22 -4.89 11.80 -31.50
C HIS A 22 -4.32 11.85 -30.09
N GLU A 23 -5.16 11.84 -29.03
CA GLU A 23 -4.70 11.64 -27.66
C GLU A 23 -4.00 10.29 -27.49
N TYR A 24 -4.56 9.23 -28.06
CA TYR A 24 -3.98 7.88 -28.02
C TYR A 24 -2.61 7.84 -28.73
N LEU A 25 -2.53 8.37 -29.96
CA LEU A 25 -1.27 8.43 -30.70
C LEU A 25 -0.18 9.23 -29.96
N TYR A 26 -0.54 10.35 -29.38
CA TYR A 26 0.41 11.23 -28.71
C TYR A 26 0.83 10.71 -27.32
N TYR A 27 -0.15 10.37 -26.45
CA TYR A 27 0.11 10.08 -25.04
C TYR A 27 0.37 8.60 -24.74
N VAL A 28 -0.09 7.69 -25.60
CA VAL A 28 0.07 6.23 -25.43
C VAL A 28 1.14 5.68 -26.33
N LEU A 29 1.09 5.97 -27.63
CA LEU A 29 2.03 5.43 -28.63
C LEU A 29 3.27 6.30 -28.86
N ASP A 30 3.27 7.57 -28.38
CA ASP A 30 4.34 8.54 -28.63
C ASP A 30 4.62 8.77 -30.14
N GLN A 31 3.55 8.71 -30.95
CA GLN A 31 3.57 8.81 -32.42
C GLN A 31 2.54 9.83 -32.92
N PRO A 32 2.71 11.15 -32.66
CA PRO A 32 1.74 12.16 -33.07
C PRO A 32 1.64 12.25 -34.59
N GLU A 33 0.43 12.27 -35.12
CA GLU A 33 0.14 12.48 -36.54
C GLU A 33 -0.19 13.95 -36.86
N ILE A 34 -0.60 14.76 -35.88
CA ILE A 34 -0.93 16.17 -36.00
C ILE A 34 -0.13 17.02 -35.04
N GLY A 35 0.06 18.29 -35.35
CA GLY A 35 0.70 19.25 -34.46
C GLY A 35 -0.23 19.82 -33.41
N ASP A 36 0.35 20.41 -32.35
CA ASP A 36 -0.39 20.97 -31.20
C ASP A 36 -1.47 21.98 -31.64
N ALA A 37 -1.17 22.84 -32.63
CA ALA A 37 -2.11 23.84 -33.12
C ALA A 37 -3.36 23.19 -33.77
N GLU A 38 -3.20 22.11 -34.51
CA GLU A 38 -4.33 21.39 -35.14
C GLU A 38 -5.15 20.65 -34.05
N PHE A 39 -4.50 20.05 -33.08
CA PHE A 39 -5.16 19.44 -31.94
C PHE A 39 -6.00 20.45 -31.14
N ASP A 40 -5.43 21.64 -30.88
CA ASP A 40 -6.14 22.72 -30.18
C ASP A 40 -7.35 23.22 -30.96
N GLN A 41 -7.28 23.27 -32.30
CA GLN A 41 -8.44 23.60 -33.14
C GLN A 41 -9.57 22.59 -33.01
N LEU A 42 -9.27 21.26 -32.98
CA LEU A 42 -10.27 20.22 -32.75
C LEU A 42 -10.93 20.37 -31.39
N MET A 43 -10.14 20.63 -30.35
CA MET A 43 -10.64 20.89 -28.99
C MET A 43 -11.52 22.13 -28.91
N GLN A 44 -11.16 23.23 -29.59
CA GLN A 44 -11.98 24.44 -29.63
C GLN A 44 -13.30 24.24 -30.40
N GLN A 45 -13.27 23.49 -31.50
CA GLN A 45 -14.48 23.16 -32.26
C GLN A 45 -15.45 22.33 -31.40
N LEU A 46 -14.94 21.33 -30.67
CA LEU A 46 -15.79 20.53 -29.79
C LEU A 46 -16.34 21.37 -28.65
N LYS A 47 -15.55 22.21 -27.99
CA LYS A 47 -16.01 23.14 -26.94
C LYS A 47 -17.08 24.10 -27.42
N GLY A 48 -16.94 24.63 -28.66
CA GLY A 48 -17.94 25.51 -29.27
C GLY A 48 -19.28 24.79 -29.43
N LEU A 49 -19.29 23.59 -30.02
CA LEU A 49 -20.50 22.78 -30.17
C LEU A 49 -21.13 22.37 -28.84
N GLU A 50 -20.34 22.03 -27.84
CA GLU A 50 -20.84 21.68 -26.49
C GLU A 50 -21.41 22.90 -25.76
N ALA A 51 -20.90 24.10 -26.02
CA ALA A 51 -21.49 25.34 -25.48
C ALA A 51 -22.82 25.70 -26.14
N GLU A 52 -22.97 25.42 -27.45
CA GLU A 52 -24.19 25.63 -28.20
C GLU A 52 -25.25 24.55 -27.90
N HIS A 53 -24.82 23.33 -27.55
CA HIS A 53 -25.64 22.16 -27.28
C HIS A 53 -25.32 21.50 -25.94
N PRO A 54 -25.57 22.16 -24.79
CA PRO A 54 -25.25 21.63 -23.46
C PRO A 54 -25.95 20.31 -23.14
N GLU A 55 -27.09 20.03 -23.74
CA GLU A 55 -27.84 18.77 -23.61
C GLU A 55 -27.15 17.56 -24.21
N LEU A 56 -26.19 17.78 -25.14
CA LEU A 56 -25.34 16.73 -25.76
C LEU A 56 -23.99 16.57 -25.08
N LEU A 57 -23.73 17.34 -24.03
CA LEU A 57 -22.49 17.24 -23.26
C LEU A 57 -22.47 15.92 -22.48
N THR A 58 -21.43 15.12 -22.69
CA THR A 58 -21.23 13.84 -21.97
C THR A 58 -20.08 13.94 -20.99
N ALA A 59 -20.19 13.20 -19.88
CA ALA A 59 -19.16 13.20 -18.86
C ALA A 59 -17.81 12.64 -19.34
N ASP A 60 -17.79 11.83 -20.38
CA ASP A 60 -16.59 11.24 -21.02
C ASP A 60 -16.05 12.05 -22.19
N SER A 61 -16.58 13.25 -22.45
CA SER A 61 -16.03 14.15 -23.47
C SER A 61 -14.57 14.53 -23.12
N PRO A 62 -13.68 14.59 -24.13
CA PRO A 62 -12.31 15.08 -23.95
C PRO A 62 -12.25 16.49 -23.34
N THR A 63 -13.25 17.34 -23.57
CA THR A 63 -13.35 18.68 -22.99
C THR A 63 -13.62 18.68 -21.49
N GLN A 64 -14.14 17.58 -20.94
CA GLN A 64 -14.49 17.40 -19.52
C GLN A 64 -13.36 16.80 -18.68
N ARG A 65 -12.15 16.67 -19.24
CA ARG A 65 -10.98 16.20 -18.48
C ARG A 65 -10.62 17.13 -17.33
N VAL A 66 -10.75 18.43 -17.54
CA VAL A 66 -10.50 19.46 -16.51
C VAL A 66 -11.81 20.14 -16.20
N GLY A 67 -12.36 19.88 -15.03
CA GLY A 67 -13.64 20.49 -14.65
C GLY A 67 -13.98 20.22 -13.18
N GLY A 68 -14.89 21.06 -12.68
CA GLY A 68 -15.39 20.98 -11.30
C GLY A 68 -14.80 22.04 -10.38
N LYS A 69 -15.56 22.40 -9.34
CA LYS A 69 -15.06 23.27 -8.26
C LYS A 69 -14.06 22.48 -7.40
N PRO A 70 -13.06 23.15 -6.80
CA PRO A 70 -12.18 22.53 -5.82
C PRO A 70 -12.98 21.81 -4.74
N ARG A 71 -12.56 20.59 -4.39
CA ARG A 71 -13.25 19.78 -3.35
C ARG A 71 -12.84 20.27 -1.95
N GLU A 72 -13.69 20.01 -0.97
CA GLU A 72 -13.35 20.27 0.44
C GLU A 72 -12.57 19.13 1.08
N GLY A 73 -12.53 17.94 0.41
CA GLY A 73 -11.82 16.74 0.86
C GLY A 73 -12.05 15.56 -0.10
N PHE A 74 -11.47 14.42 0.23
CA PHE A 74 -11.62 13.18 -0.54
C PHE A 74 -12.55 12.20 0.18
N VAL A 75 -13.51 11.64 -0.57
CA VAL A 75 -14.39 10.57 -0.07
C VAL A 75 -13.60 9.26 -0.01
N LYS A 76 -13.76 8.51 1.06
CA LYS A 76 -13.17 7.17 1.21
C LYS A 76 -14.04 6.13 0.52
N VAL A 77 -13.44 5.25 -0.26
CA VAL A 77 -14.11 4.23 -1.06
C VAL A 77 -13.45 2.87 -0.82
N PRO A 78 -14.20 1.81 -0.49
CA PRO A 78 -13.65 0.47 -0.38
C PRO A 78 -13.27 -0.09 -1.76
N HIS A 79 -12.20 -0.90 -1.81
CA HIS A 79 -11.81 -1.63 -3.01
C HIS A 79 -12.67 -2.89 -3.21
N SER A 80 -12.87 -3.29 -4.45
CA SER A 80 -13.58 -4.53 -4.83
C SER A 80 -12.88 -5.80 -4.32
N SER A 81 -11.56 -5.73 -4.22
CA SER A 81 -10.67 -6.70 -3.59
C SER A 81 -9.42 -5.99 -3.06
N PRO A 82 -8.69 -6.55 -2.08
CA PRO A 82 -7.52 -5.88 -1.49
C PRO A 82 -6.44 -5.51 -2.52
N MET A 83 -5.85 -4.32 -2.40
CA MET A 83 -4.66 -3.89 -3.13
C MET A 83 -3.41 -4.20 -2.29
N LEU A 84 -2.92 -5.43 -2.42
CA LEU A 84 -1.83 -5.94 -1.61
C LEU A 84 -0.47 -5.34 -2.00
N SER A 85 0.46 -5.35 -1.04
CA SER A 85 1.88 -5.11 -1.30
C SER A 85 2.53 -6.37 -1.86
N LEU A 86 3.75 -6.27 -2.39
CA LEU A 86 4.56 -7.41 -2.80
C LEU A 86 5.65 -7.67 -1.75
N ASP A 87 5.96 -8.94 -1.53
CA ASP A 87 7.18 -9.31 -0.80
C ASP A 87 8.40 -8.99 -1.67
N ASN A 88 9.53 -8.70 -1.02
CA ASN A 88 10.75 -8.29 -1.71
C ASN A 88 11.82 -9.38 -1.64
N THR A 89 12.65 -9.43 -2.70
CA THR A 89 13.91 -10.16 -2.76
C THR A 89 15.01 -9.23 -3.25
N TYR A 90 16.25 -9.48 -2.85
CA TYR A 90 17.39 -8.62 -3.12
C TYR A 90 18.57 -9.33 -3.79
N ASN A 91 18.51 -10.66 -3.88
CA ASN A 91 19.52 -11.50 -4.51
C ASN A 91 18.91 -12.73 -5.17
N GLU A 92 19.70 -13.44 -5.96
CA GLU A 92 19.28 -14.62 -6.70
C GLU A 92 18.80 -15.76 -5.80
N ASP A 93 19.49 -15.99 -4.67
CA ASP A 93 19.16 -17.08 -3.75
C ASP A 93 17.77 -16.89 -3.13
N GLU A 94 17.42 -15.66 -2.74
CA GLU A 94 16.09 -15.32 -2.23
C GLU A 94 15.01 -15.51 -3.28
N LEU A 95 15.30 -15.17 -4.55
CA LEU A 95 14.39 -15.34 -5.66
C LEU A 95 14.16 -16.83 -5.95
N ARG A 96 15.23 -17.65 -5.99
CA ARG A 96 15.13 -19.11 -6.15
C ARG A 96 14.43 -19.77 -4.96
N ASN A 97 14.58 -19.25 -3.75
CA ASN A 97 13.82 -19.69 -2.59
C ASN A 97 12.32 -19.40 -2.72
N TRP A 98 11.94 -18.28 -3.36
CA TRP A 98 10.55 -17.99 -3.68
C TRP A 98 10.00 -18.96 -4.74
N GLU A 99 10.73 -19.22 -5.82
CA GLU A 99 10.36 -20.21 -6.86
C GLU A 99 10.13 -21.58 -6.24
N ARG A 100 11.07 -22.06 -5.41
CA ARG A 100 10.93 -23.36 -4.72
C ARG A 100 9.62 -23.43 -3.93
N ARG A 101 9.25 -22.35 -3.21
CA ARG A 101 7.97 -22.29 -2.49
C ARG A 101 6.76 -22.32 -3.43
N VAL A 102 6.86 -21.68 -4.59
CA VAL A 102 5.82 -21.77 -5.64
C VAL A 102 5.65 -23.19 -6.10
N HIS A 103 6.74 -23.92 -6.40
CA HIS A 103 6.72 -25.32 -6.81
C HIS A 103 6.19 -26.25 -5.72
N GLU A 104 6.64 -26.07 -4.47
CA GLU A 104 6.18 -26.87 -3.33
C GLU A 104 4.69 -26.69 -3.04
N LEU A 105 4.17 -25.47 -3.11
CA LEU A 105 2.77 -25.18 -2.84
C LEU A 105 1.83 -25.61 -3.96
N SER A 106 2.29 -25.50 -5.21
CA SER A 106 1.51 -25.87 -6.39
C SER A 106 1.67 -27.34 -6.78
N GLY A 107 2.75 -28.00 -6.34
CA GLY A 107 3.15 -29.33 -6.79
C GLY A 107 3.57 -29.39 -8.26
N ARG A 108 3.89 -28.26 -8.88
CA ARG A 108 4.28 -28.13 -10.28
C ARG A 108 5.70 -27.59 -10.39
N SER A 109 6.42 -28.09 -11.41
CA SER A 109 7.75 -27.59 -11.79
C SER A 109 7.73 -26.80 -13.11
N ASP A 110 6.64 -26.86 -13.87
CA ASP A 110 6.42 -26.20 -15.16
C ASP A 110 5.61 -24.91 -14.95
N VAL A 111 6.23 -23.88 -14.42
CA VAL A 111 5.58 -22.60 -14.11
C VAL A 111 6.11 -21.51 -15.03
N ASP A 112 5.20 -20.91 -15.82
CA ASP A 112 5.50 -19.72 -16.61
C ASP A 112 5.38 -18.47 -15.74
N TYR A 113 6.26 -17.50 -15.99
CA TYR A 113 6.28 -16.22 -15.28
C TYR A 113 6.17 -15.05 -16.24
N VAL A 114 5.58 -13.94 -15.77
CA VAL A 114 5.65 -12.64 -16.45
C VAL A 114 6.55 -11.74 -15.64
N CYS A 115 7.61 -11.23 -16.28
CA CYS A 115 8.48 -10.22 -15.73
C CYS A 115 8.02 -8.83 -16.21
N GLU A 116 7.86 -7.91 -15.27
CA GLU A 116 7.46 -6.52 -15.51
C GLU A 116 8.42 -5.58 -14.78
N LEU A 117 8.66 -4.39 -15.33
CA LEU A 117 9.40 -3.36 -14.60
C LEU A 117 8.60 -2.91 -13.39
N LYS A 118 9.25 -2.87 -12.23
CA LYS A 118 8.65 -2.34 -11.00
C LYS A 118 8.71 -0.81 -11.03
N LEU A 119 7.63 -0.23 -11.53
CA LEU A 119 7.48 1.21 -11.66
C LEU A 119 7.45 1.88 -10.29
N ASP A 120 8.16 3.00 -10.16
CA ASP A 120 8.19 3.76 -8.91
C ASP A 120 7.23 4.96 -8.98
N GLY A 121 5.99 4.73 -8.60
CA GLY A 121 4.90 5.68 -8.67
C GLY A 121 3.89 5.53 -7.55
N MET A 122 2.63 5.73 -7.88
CA MET A 122 1.48 5.63 -6.99
C MET A 122 0.44 4.69 -7.61
N SER A 123 0.09 3.62 -6.90
CA SER A 123 -0.93 2.68 -7.36
C SER A 123 -2.34 3.28 -7.32
N LEU A 124 -3.10 3.06 -8.39
CA LEU A 124 -4.50 3.46 -8.56
C LEU A 124 -5.35 2.28 -9.00
N ALA A 125 -6.63 2.31 -8.61
CA ALA A 125 -7.70 1.50 -9.18
C ALA A 125 -8.63 2.42 -9.99
N LEU A 126 -8.92 2.03 -11.23
CA LEU A 126 -9.80 2.74 -12.17
C LEU A 126 -11.02 1.86 -12.44
N ILE A 127 -12.21 2.37 -12.15
CA ILE A 127 -13.47 1.64 -12.37
C ILE A 127 -14.11 2.14 -13.65
N TYR A 128 -14.45 1.20 -14.52
CA TYR A 128 -15.15 1.44 -15.77
C TYR A 128 -16.51 0.74 -15.75
N GLU A 129 -17.56 1.47 -16.14
CA GLU A 129 -18.93 0.97 -16.33
C GLU A 129 -19.35 1.31 -17.77
N ASP A 130 -19.88 0.33 -18.48
CA ASP A 130 -20.19 0.41 -19.91
C ASP A 130 -19.04 1.01 -20.75
N GLY A 131 -17.79 0.62 -20.42
CA GLY A 131 -16.59 1.13 -21.05
C GLY A 131 -16.18 2.55 -20.70
N LYS A 132 -16.85 3.24 -19.76
CA LYS A 132 -16.59 4.62 -19.36
C LYS A 132 -15.98 4.69 -17.98
N LEU A 133 -14.96 5.56 -17.81
CA LEU A 133 -14.33 5.79 -16.52
C LEU A 133 -15.30 6.51 -15.57
N VAL A 134 -15.77 5.79 -14.55
CA VAL A 134 -16.68 6.32 -13.53
C VAL A 134 -15.96 6.70 -12.25
N ARG A 135 -14.85 6.01 -11.90
CA ARG A 135 -14.15 6.29 -10.66
C ARG A 135 -12.66 5.98 -10.74
N GLY A 136 -11.83 6.83 -10.06
CA GLY A 136 -10.42 6.58 -9.79
C GLY A 136 -10.17 6.61 -8.28
N ILE A 137 -9.52 5.56 -7.74
CA ILE A 137 -9.34 5.35 -6.30
C ILE A 137 -7.87 5.13 -6.01
N THR A 138 -7.31 5.83 -5.00
CA THR A 138 -5.94 5.57 -4.52
C THR A 138 -5.88 4.24 -3.78
N ARG A 139 -4.70 3.59 -3.73
CA ARG A 139 -4.52 2.35 -2.96
C ARG A 139 -4.99 2.46 -1.51
N GLY A 140 -4.77 3.61 -0.89
CA GLY A 140 -5.09 3.79 0.52
C GLY A 140 -4.30 2.86 1.43
N ASP A 141 -5.00 2.20 2.35
CA ASP A 141 -4.44 1.15 3.22
C ASP A 141 -4.49 -0.25 2.56
N GLY A 142 -4.96 -0.32 1.32
CA GLY A 142 -5.15 -1.55 0.55
C GLY A 142 -6.58 -2.07 0.58
N THR A 143 -7.40 -1.69 1.55
CA THR A 143 -8.83 -2.04 1.64
C THR A 143 -9.73 -0.86 1.32
N VAL A 144 -9.32 0.35 1.70
CA VAL A 144 -10.04 1.60 1.47
C VAL A 144 -9.09 2.65 0.90
N GLY A 145 -9.47 3.26 -0.21
CA GLY A 145 -8.74 4.36 -0.86
C GLY A 145 -9.52 5.67 -0.85
N GLU A 146 -8.95 6.69 -1.46
CA GLU A 146 -9.55 8.02 -1.64
C GLU A 146 -10.05 8.16 -3.08
N ASP A 147 -11.27 8.67 -3.26
CA ASP A 147 -11.81 9.00 -4.56
C ASP A 147 -11.10 10.24 -5.14
N VAL A 148 -10.26 10.00 -6.13
CA VAL A 148 -9.49 11.00 -6.86
C VAL A 148 -9.94 11.15 -8.32
N THR A 149 -11.18 10.80 -8.62
CA THR A 149 -11.73 10.71 -9.99
C THR A 149 -11.47 11.98 -10.80
N LEU A 150 -11.71 13.18 -10.24
CA LEU A 150 -11.51 14.44 -10.96
C LEU A 150 -10.05 14.65 -11.36
N ASN A 151 -9.11 14.25 -10.50
CA ASN A 151 -7.68 14.35 -10.76
C ASN A 151 -7.23 13.32 -11.80
N VAL A 152 -7.70 12.07 -11.67
CA VAL A 152 -7.39 10.97 -12.59
C VAL A 152 -7.87 11.27 -14.01
N ARG A 153 -9.04 11.89 -14.17
CA ARG A 153 -9.58 12.30 -15.47
C ARG A 153 -8.67 13.26 -16.23
N THR A 154 -7.83 14.03 -15.55
CA THR A 154 -6.87 14.94 -16.17
C THR A 154 -5.67 14.23 -16.79
N VAL A 155 -5.42 12.96 -16.39
CA VAL A 155 -4.28 12.17 -16.88
C VAL A 155 -4.56 11.67 -18.29
N ARG A 156 -3.79 12.16 -19.25
CA ARG A 156 -4.05 11.94 -20.69
C ARG A 156 -3.88 10.49 -21.14
N SER A 157 -2.98 9.74 -20.51
CA SER A 157 -2.77 8.30 -20.80
C SER A 157 -3.88 7.40 -20.24
N ILE A 158 -4.88 7.94 -19.52
CA ILE A 158 -6.05 7.22 -19.04
C ILE A 158 -7.22 7.46 -20.01
N PRO A 159 -7.74 6.43 -20.71
CA PRO A 159 -8.94 6.54 -21.52
C PRO A 159 -10.15 6.95 -20.67
N LEU A 160 -10.88 8.00 -21.03
CA LEU A 160 -12.14 8.35 -20.38
C LEU A 160 -13.29 7.42 -20.81
N SER A 161 -13.19 6.88 -22.03
CA SER A 161 -14.10 5.85 -22.52
C SER A 161 -13.37 4.94 -23.53
N ILE A 162 -13.80 3.70 -23.61
CA ILE A 162 -13.33 2.71 -24.57
C ILE A 162 -14.55 2.25 -25.36
N PRO A 163 -14.55 2.38 -26.68
CA PRO A 163 -15.66 1.95 -27.54
C PRO A 163 -15.94 0.46 -27.36
N LYS A 164 -17.22 0.04 -27.44
CA LYS A 164 -17.64 -1.35 -27.29
C LYS A 164 -16.92 -2.30 -28.27
N ASP A 165 -16.69 -1.85 -29.48
CA ASP A 165 -15.94 -2.61 -30.48
C ASP A 165 -14.47 -2.79 -30.09
N GLY A 166 -13.85 -1.79 -29.44
CA GLY A 166 -12.52 -1.87 -28.87
C GLY A 166 -12.46 -2.90 -27.74
N LEU A 167 -13.40 -2.86 -26.80
CA LEU A 167 -13.53 -3.85 -25.73
C LEU A 167 -13.74 -5.26 -26.28
N LYS A 168 -14.62 -5.41 -27.27
CA LYS A 168 -14.86 -6.70 -27.94
C LYS A 168 -13.61 -7.23 -28.63
N LYS A 169 -12.88 -6.38 -29.34
CA LYS A 169 -11.59 -6.73 -29.99
C LYS A 169 -10.55 -7.17 -28.95
N ALA A 170 -10.52 -6.53 -27.81
CA ALA A 170 -9.64 -6.89 -26.71
C ALA A 170 -10.12 -8.12 -25.90
N GLY A 171 -11.32 -8.60 -26.14
CA GLY A 171 -11.94 -9.67 -25.35
C GLY A 171 -12.25 -9.26 -23.92
N MET A 172 -12.40 -7.96 -23.66
CA MET A 172 -12.66 -7.41 -22.33
C MET A 172 -14.15 -7.26 -22.03
N PRO A 173 -14.57 -7.35 -20.75
CA PRO A 173 -15.94 -7.06 -20.35
C PRO A 173 -16.22 -5.55 -20.48
N VAL A 174 -17.49 -5.15 -20.45
CA VAL A 174 -17.90 -3.72 -20.49
C VAL A 174 -17.75 -3.03 -19.14
N ASP A 175 -17.90 -3.81 -18.04
CA ASP A 175 -17.72 -3.36 -16.67
C ASP A 175 -16.48 -4.04 -16.09
N PHE A 176 -15.51 -3.25 -15.67
CA PHE A 176 -14.21 -3.77 -15.19
C PHE A 176 -13.48 -2.77 -14.32
N GLU A 177 -12.51 -3.27 -13.56
CA GLU A 177 -11.54 -2.49 -12.80
C GLU A 177 -10.14 -2.68 -13.39
N VAL A 178 -9.42 -1.58 -13.61
CA VAL A 178 -8.00 -1.61 -14.01
C VAL A 178 -7.16 -1.09 -12.86
N ARG A 179 -6.15 -1.87 -12.45
CA ARG A 179 -5.13 -1.41 -11.50
C ARG A 179 -3.83 -1.11 -12.23
N GLY A 180 -3.17 -0.05 -11.84
CA GLY A 180 -1.94 0.38 -12.46
C GLY A 180 -1.15 1.33 -11.58
N GLU A 181 0.02 1.72 -12.09
CA GLU A 181 0.91 2.67 -11.45
C GLU A 181 0.85 4.00 -12.18
N LEU A 182 0.59 5.06 -11.44
CA LEU A 182 0.65 6.44 -11.90
C LEU A 182 2.02 7.01 -11.54
N LEU A 183 2.69 7.62 -12.50
CA LEU A 183 4.01 8.19 -12.31
C LEU A 183 4.21 9.49 -13.10
N MET A 184 5.25 10.22 -12.75
CA MET A 184 5.71 11.37 -13.51
C MET A 184 6.97 10.99 -14.30
N PRO A 185 7.00 11.22 -15.62
CA PRO A 185 8.22 11.02 -16.41
C PRO A 185 9.39 11.87 -15.90
N THR A 186 10.59 11.29 -15.92
CA THR A 186 11.81 11.92 -15.37
C THR A 186 12.11 13.29 -15.98
N ALA A 187 11.94 13.43 -17.30
CA ALA A 187 12.15 14.70 -17.99
C ALA A 187 11.15 15.78 -17.52
N ALA A 188 9.88 15.42 -17.33
CA ALA A 188 8.87 16.34 -16.83
C ALA A 188 9.14 16.77 -15.38
N PHE A 189 9.59 15.84 -14.53
CA PHE A 189 9.99 16.12 -13.15
C PHE A 189 11.20 17.06 -13.08
N LYS A 190 12.22 16.83 -13.91
CA LYS A 190 13.40 17.68 -14.00
C LYS A 190 13.02 19.10 -14.40
N LYS A 191 12.23 19.25 -15.49
CA LYS A 191 11.75 20.56 -15.96
C LYS A 191 10.98 21.31 -14.86
N LEU A 192 10.09 20.62 -14.15
CA LEU A 192 9.34 21.21 -13.05
C LEU A 192 10.25 21.74 -11.93
N ASN A 193 11.27 20.98 -11.56
CA ASN A 193 12.20 21.40 -10.52
C ASN A 193 13.07 22.58 -10.97
N GLU A 194 13.49 22.63 -12.22
CA GLU A 194 14.19 23.78 -12.79
C GLU A 194 13.32 25.06 -12.78
N GLU A 195 12.04 24.94 -13.11
CA GLU A 195 11.09 26.07 -13.05
C GLU A 195 10.91 26.57 -11.61
N ARG A 196 10.81 25.66 -10.64
CA ARG A 196 10.71 26.02 -9.22
C ARG A 196 11.96 26.70 -8.69
N GLU A 197 13.13 26.20 -9.07
CA GLU A 197 14.42 26.79 -8.69
C GLU A 197 14.57 28.22 -9.24
N ARG A 198 14.20 28.45 -10.51
CA ARG A 198 14.14 29.80 -11.10
C ARG A 198 13.17 30.74 -10.39
N ALA A 199 12.08 30.18 -9.82
CA ALA A 199 11.10 30.92 -9.04
C ALA A 199 11.51 31.09 -7.56
N GLY A 200 12.69 30.62 -7.15
CA GLY A 200 13.16 30.69 -5.75
C GLY A 200 12.39 29.78 -4.80
N LEU A 201 11.68 28.77 -5.31
CA LEU A 201 10.91 27.81 -4.54
C LEU A 201 11.73 26.53 -4.28
N SER A 202 11.50 25.88 -3.16
CA SER A 202 12.13 24.58 -2.87
C SER A 202 11.73 23.52 -3.91
N THR A 203 12.71 22.74 -4.36
CA THR A 203 12.50 21.63 -5.31
C THR A 203 11.83 20.44 -4.63
N PHE A 204 11.17 19.60 -5.42
CA PHE A 204 10.62 18.35 -4.93
C PHE A 204 11.68 17.26 -4.84
N ALA A 205 11.58 16.39 -3.84
CA ALA A 205 12.61 15.42 -3.51
C ALA A 205 12.66 14.23 -4.49
N ASN A 206 11.50 13.70 -4.91
CA ASN A 206 11.42 12.60 -5.87
C ASN A 206 10.09 12.60 -6.64
N PRO A 207 10.05 11.98 -7.84
CA PRO A 207 8.86 11.99 -8.68
C PRO A 207 7.69 11.17 -8.07
N ARG A 208 7.94 10.10 -7.31
CA ARG A 208 6.90 9.29 -6.67
C ARG A 208 6.08 10.08 -5.66
N ASN A 209 6.76 10.72 -4.68
CA ASN A 209 6.09 11.51 -3.65
C ASN A 209 5.38 12.72 -4.27
N PHE A 210 6.00 13.32 -5.30
CA PHE A 210 5.39 14.38 -6.05
C PHE A 210 4.11 13.93 -6.77
N THR A 211 4.11 12.77 -7.43
CA THR A 211 2.95 12.18 -8.10
C THR A 211 1.82 11.94 -7.09
N ALA A 212 2.12 11.33 -5.95
CA ALA A 212 1.14 11.10 -4.88
C ALA A 212 0.53 12.42 -4.35
N GLY A 213 1.35 13.45 -4.13
CA GLY A 213 0.88 14.78 -3.74
C GLY A 213 0.07 15.49 -4.83
N THR A 214 0.40 15.25 -6.10
CA THR A 214 -0.30 15.84 -7.25
C THR A 214 -1.72 15.28 -7.40
N VAL A 215 -1.90 13.98 -7.33
CA VAL A 215 -3.22 13.34 -7.46
C VAL A 215 -4.12 13.66 -6.27
N ARG A 216 -3.56 14.04 -5.16
CA ARG A 216 -4.29 14.45 -3.95
C ARG A 216 -4.47 15.97 -3.83
N GLN A 217 -4.36 16.72 -4.93
CA GLN A 217 -4.74 18.13 -4.96
C GLN A 217 -6.28 18.26 -4.95
N LEU A 218 -6.78 19.16 -4.14
CA LEU A 218 -8.23 19.43 -4.07
C LEU A 218 -8.75 20.10 -5.34
N ASP A 219 -7.88 20.84 -6.02
CA ASP A 219 -8.14 21.46 -7.32
C ASP A 219 -7.50 20.60 -8.44
N SER A 220 -8.32 19.95 -9.25
CA SER A 220 -7.88 19.12 -10.37
C SER A 220 -7.19 19.90 -11.49
N SER A 221 -7.37 21.22 -11.58
CA SER A 221 -6.67 22.06 -12.55
C SER A 221 -5.16 22.06 -12.31
N ILE A 222 -4.72 21.94 -11.06
CA ILE A 222 -3.30 21.79 -10.69
C ILE A 222 -2.75 20.46 -11.20
N THR A 223 -3.52 19.38 -11.09
CA THR A 223 -3.12 18.06 -11.63
C THR A 223 -3.03 18.09 -13.16
N ALA A 224 -3.97 18.77 -13.83
CA ALA A 224 -4.03 18.91 -15.28
C ALA A 224 -2.80 19.60 -15.90
N GLN A 225 -2.16 20.50 -15.14
CA GLN A 225 -0.94 21.20 -15.57
C GLN A 225 0.32 20.33 -15.49
N ARG A 226 0.20 19.12 -14.91
CA ARG A 226 1.32 18.23 -14.65
C ARG A 226 1.24 17.00 -15.53
N ARG A 227 2.34 16.67 -16.23
CA ARG A 227 2.40 15.50 -17.08
C ARG A 227 2.54 14.25 -16.19
N LEU A 228 1.48 13.45 -16.10
CA LEU A 228 1.45 12.16 -15.44
C LEU A 228 1.11 11.07 -16.45
N ASP A 229 1.70 9.90 -16.28
CA ASP A 229 1.44 8.70 -17.08
C ASP A 229 0.96 7.55 -16.19
N PHE A 230 -0.05 6.83 -16.67
CA PHE A 230 -0.61 5.67 -16.00
C PHE A 230 -0.27 4.40 -16.77
N PHE A 231 0.32 3.41 -16.08
CA PHE A 231 0.67 2.11 -16.63
C PHE A 231 -0.13 1.02 -15.93
N PRO A 232 -1.11 0.41 -16.59
CA PRO A 232 -1.91 -0.66 -16.02
C PRO A 232 -1.10 -1.95 -15.90
N TYR A 233 -1.41 -2.72 -14.85
CA TYR A 233 -0.79 -4.03 -14.62
C TYR A 233 -1.80 -5.11 -14.21
N PHE A 234 -3.07 -4.78 -13.97
CA PHE A 234 -4.13 -5.72 -13.63
C PHE A 234 -5.48 -5.30 -14.23
N LEU A 235 -6.28 -6.30 -14.61
CA LEU A 235 -7.69 -6.15 -14.96
C LEU A 235 -8.50 -7.13 -14.11
N LEU A 236 -9.54 -6.60 -13.48
CA LEU A 236 -10.45 -7.35 -12.63
C LEU A 236 -11.89 -7.15 -13.09
N GLN A 237 -12.72 -8.18 -12.91
CA GLN A 237 -14.16 -8.09 -12.98
C GLN A 237 -14.75 -8.65 -11.68
N ASN A 238 -15.59 -7.87 -11.02
CA ASN A 238 -16.16 -8.23 -9.71
C ASN A 238 -15.11 -8.66 -8.66
N GLY A 239 -13.95 -7.96 -8.64
CA GLY A 239 -12.85 -8.24 -7.71
C GLY A 239 -11.99 -9.46 -8.06
N ARG A 240 -12.21 -10.12 -9.20
CA ARG A 240 -11.45 -11.30 -9.67
C ARG A 240 -10.71 -11.01 -10.96
N THR A 241 -9.61 -11.71 -11.20
CA THR A 241 -8.93 -11.71 -12.50
C THR A 241 -9.86 -12.27 -13.58
N TYR A 242 -9.90 -11.61 -14.73
CA TYR A 242 -10.83 -11.97 -15.81
C TYR A 242 -10.24 -13.00 -16.79
N PHE A 243 -8.97 -12.84 -17.16
CA PHE A 243 -8.31 -13.76 -18.09
C PHE A 243 -7.63 -14.92 -17.34
N ASP A 244 -7.46 -16.06 -18.03
CA ASP A 244 -6.79 -17.26 -17.53
C ASP A 244 -5.26 -17.11 -17.39
N ARG A 245 -4.68 -16.05 -18.00
CA ARG A 245 -3.25 -15.72 -17.95
C ARG A 245 -3.03 -14.21 -17.75
N HIS A 246 -2.03 -13.88 -16.94
CA HIS A 246 -1.63 -12.51 -16.72
C HIS A 246 -1.08 -11.84 -17.99
N SER A 247 -0.31 -12.58 -18.81
CA SER A 247 0.16 -12.14 -20.13
C SER A 247 -0.97 -11.74 -21.08
N LYS A 248 -2.10 -12.48 -21.05
CA LYS A 248 -3.30 -12.12 -21.82
C LYS A 248 -3.97 -10.86 -21.29
N THR A 249 -3.98 -10.69 -19.97
CA THR A 249 -4.48 -9.44 -19.34
C THR A 249 -3.75 -8.22 -19.87
N LEU A 250 -2.42 -8.26 -19.91
CA LEU A 250 -1.61 -7.16 -20.41
C LEU A 250 -1.82 -6.90 -21.90
N ALA A 251 -1.93 -7.97 -22.71
CA ALA A 251 -2.21 -7.85 -24.14
C ALA A 251 -3.61 -7.27 -24.42
N ALA A 252 -4.62 -7.66 -23.63
CA ALA A 252 -5.97 -7.13 -23.77
C ALA A 252 -6.05 -5.65 -23.41
N LEU A 253 -5.39 -5.21 -22.32
CA LEU A 253 -5.30 -3.81 -21.94
C LEU A 253 -4.61 -2.95 -23.01
N ASP A 254 -3.53 -3.47 -23.61
CA ASP A 254 -2.82 -2.83 -24.72
C ASP A 254 -3.74 -2.68 -25.97
N THR A 255 -4.45 -3.75 -26.33
CA THR A 255 -5.43 -3.75 -27.42
C THR A 255 -6.59 -2.78 -27.18
N ALA A 256 -6.99 -2.60 -25.92
CA ALA A 256 -8.06 -1.68 -25.51
C ALA A 256 -7.60 -0.21 -25.46
N GLY A 257 -6.33 0.08 -25.73
CA GLY A 257 -5.80 1.46 -25.82
C GLY A 257 -5.22 2.01 -24.52
N PHE A 258 -4.95 1.16 -23.53
CA PHE A 258 -4.19 1.57 -22.35
C PHE A 258 -2.68 1.59 -22.63
N LYS A 259 -1.96 2.50 -21.99
CA LYS A 259 -0.49 2.57 -22.04
C LYS A 259 0.13 1.47 -21.19
N VAL A 260 0.15 0.24 -21.70
CA VAL A 260 0.81 -0.89 -21.02
C VAL A 260 2.33 -0.76 -21.19
N ASN A 261 3.11 -1.06 -20.13
CA ASN A 261 4.56 -1.02 -20.23
C ASN A 261 5.05 -2.04 -21.25
N ALA A 262 5.76 -1.56 -22.28
CA ALA A 262 6.29 -2.41 -23.34
C ALA A 262 7.44 -3.30 -22.84
N ASN A 263 8.13 -2.90 -21.79
CA ASN A 263 9.27 -3.61 -21.20
C ASN A 263 8.77 -4.72 -20.25
N ARG A 264 8.08 -5.71 -20.83
CA ARG A 264 7.57 -6.91 -20.15
C ARG A 264 7.96 -8.15 -20.92
N LYS A 265 8.11 -9.27 -20.26
CA LYS A 265 8.48 -10.53 -20.91
C LYS A 265 7.80 -11.72 -20.24
N LEU A 266 7.18 -12.60 -21.07
CA LEU A 266 6.79 -13.94 -20.65
C LEU A 266 8.04 -14.83 -20.69
N VAL A 267 8.30 -15.56 -19.62
CA VAL A 267 9.48 -16.42 -19.43
C VAL A 267 9.06 -17.76 -18.83
N HIS A 268 9.86 -18.81 -19.07
CA HIS A 268 9.48 -20.18 -18.78
C HIS A 268 10.26 -20.82 -17.62
N ASN A 269 11.27 -20.15 -17.11
CA ASN A 269 12.12 -20.64 -16.03
C ASN A 269 12.81 -19.48 -15.30
N MET A 270 13.46 -19.80 -14.19
CA MET A 270 14.13 -18.80 -13.34
C MET A 270 15.39 -18.23 -13.98
N GLU A 271 16.05 -18.98 -14.85
CA GLU A 271 17.22 -18.52 -15.60
C GLU A 271 16.85 -17.34 -16.52
N GLU A 272 15.70 -17.43 -17.19
CA GLU A 272 15.19 -16.34 -18.04
C GLU A 272 14.71 -15.13 -17.18
N VAL A 273 14.10 -15.40 -16.01
CA VAL A 273 13.76 -14.34 -15.03
C VAL A 273 15.03 -13.60 -14.62
N TRP A 274 16.08 -14.33 -14.25
CA TRP A 274 17.34 -13.74 -13.81
C TRP A 274 18.03 -12.95 -14.93
N ALA A 275 18.01 -13.47 -16.15
CA ALA A 275 18.54 -12.78 -17.31
C ALA A 275 17.80 -11.44 -17.56
N PHE A 276 16.47 -11.41 -17.42
CA PHE A 276 15.68 -10.18 -17.53
C PHE A 276 16.02 -9.18 -16.43
N ILE A 277 16.19 -9.63 -15.19
CA ILE A 277 16.61 -8.79 -14.07
C ILE A 277 17.96 -8.14 -14.36
N LYS A 278 18.95 -8.91 -14.81
CA LYS A 278 20.29 -8.41 -15.14
C LYS A 278 20.31 -7.47 -16.32
N GLU A 279 19.50 -7.72 -17.33
CA GLU A 279 19.34 -6.82 -18.47
C GLU A 279 18.89 -5.42 -18.02
N TRP A 280 17.86 -5.35 -17.17
CA TRP A 280 17.29 -4.07 -16.74
C TRP A 280 18.10 -3.41 -15.62
N GLU A 281 18.91 -4.12 -14.88
CA GLU A 281 19.87 -3.53 -13.94
C GLU A 281 20.83 -2.56 -14.68
N GLY A 282 21.29 -2.95 -15.87
CA GLY A 282 22.15 -2.11 -16.71
C GLY A 282 21.42 -1.01 -17.50
N LYS A 283 20.14 -1.21 -17.81
CA LYS A 283 19.36 -0.31 -18.68
C LYS A 283 18.44 0.67 -17.95
N ARG A 284 18.26 0.53 -16.64
CA ARG A 284 17.28 1.31 -15.86
C ARG A 284 17.42 2.82 -15.99
N GLU A 285 18.64 3.33 -16.20
CA GLU A 285 18.90 4.76 -16.32
C GLU A 285 18.53 5.34 -17.69
N SER A 286 18.32 4.49 -18.69
CA SER A 286 17.87 4.91 -20.02
C SER A 286 16.34 5.07 -20.11
N LEU A 287 15.60 4.70 -19.07
CA LEU A 287 14.15 4.80 -19.04
C LEU A 287 13.67 6.24 -18.85
N ALA A 288 12.54 6.56 -19.46
CA ALA A 288 11.86 7.84 -19.27
C ALA A 288 11.19 8.00 -17.88
N TYR A 289 11.24 6.99 -17.03
CA TYR A 289 10.64 6.92 -15.70
C TYR A 289 11.51 6.09 -14.74
N GLU A 290 11.32 6.27 -13.44
CA GLU A 290 12.07 5.54 -12.43
C GLU A 290 11.47 4.16 -12.16
N ILE A 291 12.37 3.19 -11.92
CA ILE A 291 12.05 1.83 -11.46
C ILE A 291 12.90 1.49 -10.24
N ASP A 292 12.34 0.73 -9.31
CA ASP A 292 13.06 0.25 -8.12
C ASP A 292 13.38 -1.26 -8.18
N GLY A 293 12.97 -1.94 -9.26
CA GLY A 293 13.20 -3.36 -9.43
C GLY A 293 12.42 -4.00 -10.58
N ILE A 294 12.18 -5.29 -10.44
CA ILE A 294 11.38 -6.13 -11.35
C ILE A 294 10.29 -6.81 -10.54
N VAL A 295 9.09 -6.89 -11.09
CA VAL A 295 8.01 -7.73 -10.55
C VAL A 295 7.94 -9.01 -11.36
N VAL A 296 8.01 -10.13 -10.67
CA VAL A 296 7.85 -11.47 -11.25
C VAL A 296 6.52 -12.03 -10.79
N LYS A 297 5.67 -12.43 -11.72
CA LYS A 297 4.33 -12.96 -11.46
C LYS A 297 4.15 -14.30 -12.13
N VAL A 298 3.52 -15.25 -11.47
CA VAL A 298 3.05 -16.49 -12.10
C VAL A 298 2.02 -16.14 -13.17
N ASP A 299 2.18 -16.64 -14.40
CA ASP A 299 1.34 -16.24 -15.53
C ASP A 299 -0.07 -16.82 -15.46
N ARG A 300 -0.24 -18.09 -15.06
CA ARG A 300 -1.53 -18.77 -15.00
C ARG A 300 -2.35 -18.32 -13.79
N THR A 301 -3.52 -17.70 -14.03
CA THR A 301 -4.36 -17.12 -12.96
C THR A 301 -4.97 -18.15 -12.03
N ALA A 302 -5.35 -19.33 -12.55
CA ALA A 302 -5.79 -20.45 -11.71
C ALA A 302 -4.71 -20.87 -10.69
N LEU A 303 -3.43 -20.81 -11.09
CA LEU A 303 -2.32 -21.12 -10.21
C LEU A 303 -2.08 -19.97 -9.20
N GLN A 304 -2.33 -18.71 -9.58
CA GLN A 304 -2.31 -17.59 -8.64
C GLN A 304 -3.36 -17.76 -7.52
N ASP A 305 -4.56 -18.20 -7.89
CA ASP A 305 -5.64 -18.48 -6.93
C ASP A 305 -5.29 -19.66 -6.01
N GLU A 306 -4.63 -20.70 -6.55
CA GLU A 306 -4.17 -21.86 -5.78
C GLU A 306 -3.10 -21.47 -4.74
N LEU A 307 -2.10 -20.69 -5.14
CA LEU A 307 -1.02 -20.22 -4.27
C LEU A 307 -1.54 -19.24 -3.20
N GLY A 308 -2.55 -18.44 -3.55
CA GLY A 308 -3.21 -17.51 -2.63
C GLY A 308 -2.29 -16.44 -2.09
N PHE A 309 -2.60 -15.98 -0.87
CA PHE A 309 -1.97 -14.82 -0.25
C PHE A 309 -1.40 -15.16 1.13
N THR A 310 -0.43 -14.38 1.56
CA THR A 310 -0.12 -14.17 2.99
C THR A 310 -1.00 -13.02 3.51
N GLY A 311 -0.88 -12.67 4.79
CA GLY A 311 -1.64 -11.51 5.32
C GLY A 311 -1.33 -10.17 4.67
N LYS A 312 -0.25 -10.07 3.88
CA LYS A 312 0.23 -8.79 3.32
C LYS A 312 0.55 -8.85 1.83
N ALA A 313 0.88 -10.03 1.29
CA ALA A 313 1.38 -10.18 -0.07
C ALA A 313 0.88 -11.45 -0.76
N PRO A 314 0.73 -11.43 -2.10
CA PRO A 314 0.46 -12.64 -2.87
C PRO A 314 1.68 -13.57 -2.86
N ARG A 315 1.45 -14.90 -2.80
CA ARG A 315 2.52 -15.88 -2.90
C ARG A 315 2.98 -16.12 -4.34
N TRP A 316 2.13 -15.78 -5.30
CA TRP A 316 2.34 -15.95 -6.75
C TRP A 316 3.06 -14.78 -7.41
N ALA A 317 3.42 -13.74 -6.65
CA ALA A 317 4.19 -12.61 -7.16
C ALA A 317 5.25 -12.19 -6.15
N ILE A 318 6.38 -11.72 -6.68
CA ILE A 318 7.51 -11.24 -5.89
C ILE A 318 8.12 -10.01 -6.56
N ALA A 319 8.63 -9.08 -5.78
CA ALA A 319 9.40 -7.95 -6.26
C ALA A 319 10.89 -8.20 -6.02
N TYR A 320 11.67 -8.33 -7.09
CA TYR A 320 13.11 -8.21 -6.99
C TYR A 320 13.49 -6.74 -6.98
N LYS A 321 14.16 -6.30 -5.93
CA LYS A 321 14.62 -4.92 -5.81
C LYS A 321 16.11 -4.81 -6.12
N TYR A 322 16.45 -3.89 -7.00
CA TYR A 322 17.85 -3.55 -7.26
C TYR A 322 18.53 -3.00 -6.00
N ALA A 323 19.85 -3.17 -5.94
CA ALA A 323 20.63 -2.56 -4.89
C ALA A 323 20.32 -1.07 -4.80
N ALA A 324 20.11 -0.62 -3.57
CA ALA A 324 19.80 0.76 -3.28
C ALA A 324 20.90 1.69 -3.84
N ARG A 325 20.49 2.84 -4.38
CA ARG A 325 21.47 3.86 -4.75
C ARG A 325 22.23 4.25 -3.49
N ALA A 326 23.54 4.22 -3.57
CA ALA A 326 24.42 4.54 -2.46
C ALA A 326 25.14 5.87 -2.72
N GLY A 327 25.42 6.60 -1.64
CA GLY A 327 26.28 7.77 -1.65
C GLY A 327 27.34 7.66 -0.56
N ILE A 328 28.52 8.20 -0.81
CA ILE A 328 29.59 8.28 0.19
C ILE A 328 29.55 9.69 0.78
N THR A 329 29.56 9.77 2.11
CA THR A 329 29.51 11.03 2.84
C THR A 329 30.16 10.92 4.21
N LYS A 330 30.45 12.06 4.83
CA LYS A 330 31.07 12.12 6.16
C LYS A 330 30.01 12.00 7.25
N LEU A 331 30.27 11.16 8.24
CA LEU A 331 29.48 11.05 9.47
C LEU A 331 29.94 12.17 10.43
N GLU A 332 29.11 13.19 10.57
CA GLU A 332 29.43 14.37 11.40
C GLU A 332 29.16 14.12 12.88
N ASP A 333 28.05 13.44 13.20
CA ASP A 333 27.65 13.12 14.57
C ASP A 333 26.70 11.92 14.63
N ILE A 334 26.45 11.38 15.82
CA ILE A 334 25.42 10.36 16.06
C ILE A 334 24.50 10.86 17.17
N ARG A 335 23.21 10.96 16.85
CA ARG A 335 22.16 11.34 17.82
C ARG A 335 21.28 10.16 18.14
N VAL A 336 20.68 10.16 19.33
CA VAL A 336 19.79 9.10 19.77
C VAL A 336 18.34 9.60 19.73
N GLN A 337 17.49 8.90 18.98
CA GLN A 337 16.05 9.09 18.98
C GLN A 337 15.39 8.09 19.92
N VAL A 338 14.36 8.52 20.63
CA VAL A 338 13.57 7.68 21.53
C VAL A 338 12.23 7.39 20.86
N GLY A 339 12.01 6.14 20.51
CA GLY A 339 10.78 5.68 19.87
C GLY A 339 9.62 5.49 20.86
N ARG A 340 8.44 5.23 20.32
CA ARG A 340 7.18 5.00 21.08
C ARG A 340 7.31 3.93 22.18
N THR A 341 8.00 2.84 21.90
CA THR A 341 8.23 1.74 22.85
C THR A 341 9.36 2.04 23.85
N GLY A 342 9.94 3.24 23.82
CA GLY A 342 11.12 3.61 24.58
C GLY A 342 12.44 3.16 23.98
N LYS A 343 12.44 2.46 22.83
CA LYS A 343 13.66 2.05 22.12
C LYS A 343 14.51 3.28 21.78
N LEU A 344 15.79 3.22 22.11
CA LEU A 344 16.79 4.19 21.72
C LEU A 344 17.40 3.76 20.39
N THR A 345 17.21 4.59 19.37
CA THR A 345 17.74 4.33 18.02
C THR A 345 18.81 5.35 17.70
N PRO A 346 20.07 4.93 17.46
CA PRO A 346 21.13 5.82 17.01
C PRO A 346 20.88 6.21 15.55
N VAL A 347 21.04 7.50 15.27
CA VAL A 347 20.84 8.11 13.95
C VAL A 347 22.12 8.86 13.58
N ALA A 348 22.72 8.49 12.46
CA ALA A 348 23.85 9.18 11.87
C ALA A 348 23.43 10.56 11.35
N MET A 349 24.12 11.60 11.78
CA MET A 349 24.05 12.95 11.22
C MET A 349 25.14 13.06 10.14
N LEU A 350 24.75 13.34 8.92
CA LEU A 350 25.60 13.23 7.74
C LEU A 350 25.85 14.61 7.11
N ALA A 351 27.04 14.81 6.58
CA ALA A 351 27.23 15.84 5.58
C ALA A 351 26.24 15.56 4.41
N PRO A 352 25.57 16.60 3.86
CA PRO A 352 24.53 16.40 2.85
C PRO A 352 25.06 15.63 1.65
N VAL A 353 24.37 14.54 1.29
CA VAL A 353 24.72 13.72 0.13
C VAL A 353 23.50 13.46 -0.73
N LEU A 354 23.66 13.55 -2.05
CA LEU A 354 22.58 13.29 -3.01
C LEU A 354 22.52 11.78 -3.31
N ILE A 355 21.39 11.15 -2.94
CA ILE A 355 21.13 9.73 -3.20
C ILE A 355 19.77 9.58 -3.86
N GLY A 356 19.73 9.08 -5.10
CA GLY A 356 18.49 8.90 -5.84
C GLY A 356 17.66 10.20 -5.97
N GLY A 357 18.31 11.33 -6.26
CA GLY A 357 17.66 12.64 -6.40
C GLY A 357 17.23 13.31 -5.08
N THR A 358 17.49 12.68 -3.92
CA THR A 358 17.16 13.24 -2.60
C THR A 358 18.42 13.57 -1.82
N THR A 359 18.47 14.75 -1.21
CA THR A 359 19.56 15.10 -0.29
C THR A 359 19.34 14.45 1.07
N VAL A 360 20.20 13.49 1.40
CA VAL A 360 20.21 12.77 2.67
C VAL A 360 21.12 13.47 3.66
N ARG A 361 20.61 13.74 4.86
CA ARG A 361 21.35 14.34 6.01
C ARG A 361 21.35 13.44 7.23
N ASN A 362 20.47 12.45 7.28
CA ASN A 362 20.31 11.52 8.39
C ASN A 362 20.18 10.10 7.87
N ALA A 363 20.78 9.12 8.55
CA ALA A 363 20.64 7.70 8.26
C ALA A 363 20.54 6.90 9.55
N THR A 364 19.75 5.82 9.53
CA THR A 364 19.68 4.95 10.72
C THR A 364 20.97 4.13 10.89
N LEU A 365 21.34 3.93 12.16
CA LEU A 365 22.37 2.96 12.58
C LEU A 365 21.72 1.79 13.33
N HIS A 366 20.39 1.65 13.30
CA HIS A 366 19.56 0.59 13.85
C HIS A 366 19.68 0.39 15.37
N ASN A 367 20.86 0.02 15.89
CA ASN A 367 21.15 -0.23 17.30
C ASN A 367 22.66 -0.18 17.58
N MET A 368 23.08 -0.42 18.82
CA MET A 368 24.50 -0.40 19.20
C MET A 368 25.28 -1.56 18.58
N ASP A 369 24.68 -2.73 18.50
CA ASP A 369 25.33 -3.92 17.92
C ASP A 369 25.70 -3.70 16.45
N GLU A 370 24.87 -2.98 15.71
CA GLU A 370 25.16 -2.60 14.31
C GLU A 370 26.30 -1.57 14.22
N ILE A 371 26.38 -0.62 15.15
CA ILE A 371 27.51 0.31 15.24
C ILE A 371 28.82 -0.44 15.48
N GLU A 372 28.81 -1.40 16.41
CA GLU A 372 29.94 -2.26 16.72
C GLU A 372 30.32 -3.14 15.53
N ARG A 373 29.33 -3.77 14.87
CA ARG A 373 29.53 -4.60 13.67
C ARG A 373 30.17 -3.83 12.52
N LEU A 374 29.71 -2.60 12.29
CA LEU A 374 30.25 -1.72 11.26
C LEU A 374 31.60 -1.11 11.66
N GLY A 375 31.92 -1.09 12.96
CA GLY A 375 33.09 -0.42 13.49
C GLY A 375 33.10 1.08 13.24
N VAL A 376 31.92 1.71 13.16
CA VAL A 376 31.76 3.11 12.78
C VAL A 376 32.15 4.04 13.91
N LYS A 377 32.85 5.14 13.57
CA LYS A 377 33.22 6.23 14.47
C LYS A 377 32.76 7.56 13.92
N ILE A 378 32.48 8.48 14.78
CA ILE A 378 32.14 9.85 14.37
C ILE A 378 33.35 10.49 13.70
N GLY A 379 33.16 11.02 12.52
CA GLY A 379 34.18 11.52 11.63
C GLY A 379 34.53 10.57 10.48
N ASP A 380 34.04 9.32 10.51
CA ASP A 380 34.23 8.36 9.40
C ASP A 380 33.53 8.81 8.12
N TRP A 381 34.06 8.36 7.00
CA TRP A 381 33.36 8.36 5.74
C TRP A 381 32.55 7.08 5.64
N VAL A 382 31.28 7.22 5.30
CA VAL A 382 30.32 6.11 5.27
C VAL A 382 29.62 6.04 3.96
N GLN A 383 29.37 4.81 3.48
CA GLN A 383 28.42 4.56 2.41
C GLN A 383 27.03 4.51 3.01
N VAL A 384 26.16 5.37 2.49
CA VAL A 384 24.76 5.44 2.87
C VAL A 384 23.93 4.88 1.75
N GLU A 385 23.07 3.94 2.06
CA GLU A 385 22.13 3.32 1.14
C GLU A 385 20.71 3.72 1.50
N ARG A 386 19.89 3.92 0.47
CA ARG A 386 18.47 4.16 0.64
C ARG A 386 17.71 2.88 0.29
N GLY A 387 17.54 2.00 1.29
CA GLY A 387 16.82 0.73 1.13
C GLY A 387 15.32 0.93 0.97
N GLY A 388 14.74 0.36 -0.10
CA GLY A 388 13.28 0.33 -0.32
C GLY A 388 12.61 1.69 -0.33
N ASP A 389 13.32 2.72 -0.76
CA ASP A 389 12.87 4.09 -0.99
C ASP A 389 12.49 4.94 0.23
N VAL A 390 12.62 4.45 1.47
CA VAL A 390 12.06 5.19 2.60
C VAL A 390 13.09 5.61 3.64
N ILE A 391 13.94 4.73 4.14
CA ILE A 391 14.83 5.04 5.27
C ILE A 391 16.30 4.87 4.88
N PRO A 392 17.08 5.98 4.82
CA PRO A 392 18.53 5.87 4.63
C PRO A 392 19.18 5.11 5.78
N LYS A 393 20.10 4.20 5.46
CA LYS A 393 20.92 3.45 6.44
C LYS A 393 22.39 3.58 6.12
N VAL A 394 23.23 3.55 7.14
CA VAL A 394 24.67 3.39 6.98
C VAL A 394 24.94 1.92 6.67
N ALA A 395 25.55 1.65 5.50
CA ALA A 395 25.81 0.29 5.04
C ALA A 395 27.21 -0.20 5.38
N LYS A 396 28.20 0.66 5.24
CA LYS A 396 29.59 0.36 5.58
C LYS A 396 30.43 1.63 5.79
N VAL A 397 31.56 1.47 6.46
CA VAL A 397 32.60 2.49 6.56
C VAL A 397 33.48 2.40 5.31
N ILE A 398 33.89 3.56 4.78
CA ILE A 398 34.82 3.70 3.68
C ILE A 398 36.14 4.17 4.29
N GLU A 399 37.24 3.46 3.98
CA GLU A 399 38.58 3.79 4.43
C GLU A 399 39.54 3.67 3.24
N ASP A 400 40.05 4.81 2.82
CA ASP A 400 41.07 4.90 1.78
C ASP A 400 41.89 6.20 2.00
N LYS A 401 42.77 6.55 1.05
CA LYS A 401 43.62 7.73 1.18
C LYS A 401 42.87 9.05 1.27
N ASP A 402 41.70 9.12 0.64
CA ASP A 402 40.85 10.32 0.56
C ASP A 402 39.78 10.34 1.66
N HIS A 403 39.56 9.20 2.31
CA HIS A 403 38.53 8.98 3.32
C HIS A 403 39.13 8.44 4.63
N PRO A 404 39.83 9.31 5.40
CA PRO A 404 40.46 8.88 6.66
C PRO A 404 39.39 8.52 7.71
N ARG A 405 39.79 7.63 8.63
CA ARG A 405 38.96 7.20 9.76
C ARG A 405 38.69 8.33 10.74
N GLY A 406 37.50 8.35 11.27
CA GLY A 406 37.14 9.13 12.44
C GLY A 406 37.82 8.61 13.73
N THR A 407 37.91 9.45 14.73
CA THR A 407 38.61 9.14 15.98
C THR A 407 37.70 8.94 17.18
N ARG A 408 36.45 9.50 17.15
CA ARG A 408 35.53 9.49 18.28
C ARG A 408 34.56 8.31 18.21
N ALA A 409 34.70 7.37 19.13
CA ALA A 409 33.70 6.30 19.30
C ALA A 409 32.37 6.85 19.81
N PHE A 410 31.27 6.21 19.43
CA PHE A 410 29.96 6.50 19.96
C PHE A 410 29.65 5.51 21.09
N GLU A 411 29.07 6.02 22.15
CA GLU A 411 28.55 5.23 23.27
C GLU A 411 27.08 5.54 23.48
N MET A 412 26.28 4.49 23.75
CA MET A 412 24.86 4.68 24.06
C MET A 412 24.73 5.43 25.39
N PRO A 413 23.90 6.48 25.46
CA PRO A 413 23.77 7.25 26.68
C PRO A 413 23.16 6.40 27.81
N GLU A 414 23.73 6.50 29.01
CA GLU A 414 23.24 5.84 30.22
C GLU A 414 21.85 6.37 30.64
N ARG A 415 21.52 7.58 30.23
CA ARG A 415 20.26 8.25 30.54
C ARG A 415 19.52 8.65 29.26
N CYS A 416 18.20 8.51 29.30
CA CYS A 416 17.33 8.92 28.20
C CYS A 416 17.55 10.39 27.86
N PRO A 417 17.88 10.75 26.61
CA PRO A 417 18.14 12.14 26.21
C PRO A 417 16.94 13.07 26.36
N VAL A 418 15.72 12.50 26.50
CA VAL A 418 14.49 13.30 26.59
C VAL A 418 14.00 13.47 28.02
N CYS A 419 14.08 12.44 28.87
CA CYS A 419 13.52 12.49 30.23
C CYS A 419 14.54 12.23 31.35
N GLY A 420 15.80 12.00 31.05
CA GLY A 420 16.88 11.79 32.03
C GLY A 420 16.84 10.46 32.78
N THR A 421 15.81 9.63 32.59
CA THR A 421 15.69 8.33 33.25
C THR A 421 16.77 7.37 32.79
N ARG A 422 17.30 6.54 33.69
CA ARG A 422 18.30 5.52 33.37
C ARG A 422 17.79 4.60 32.27
N VAL A 423 18.63 4.34 31.28
CA VAL A 423 18.37 3.45 30.15
C VAL A 423 18.69 2.01 30.56
N VAL A 424 17.90 1.07 30.10
CA VAL A 424 18.05 -0.37 30.38
C VAL A 424 18.23 -1.15 29.09
N ARG A 425 19.13 -2.11 29.09
CA ARG A 425 19.22 -3.16 28.09
C ARG A 425 18.90 -4.48 28.78
N THR A 426 17.82 -5.13 28.34
CA THR A 426 17.44 -6.46 28.87
C THR A 426 18.42 -7.52 28.34
N GLU A 427 18.80 -8.46 29.17
CA GLU A 427 19.67 -9.56 28.76
C GLU A 427 19.03 -10.35 27.61
N GLY A 428 19.79 -10.59 26.54
CA GLY A 428 19.31 -11.22 25.30
C GLY A 428 18.54 -10.29 24.33
N GLU A 429 18.34 -9.01 24.68
CA GLU A 429 17.81 -7.99 23.74
C GLU A 429 18.93 -7.10 23.20
N VAL A 430 18.83 -6.72 21.92
CA VAL A 430 19.78 -5.80 21.25
C VAL A 430 19.43 -4.32 21.51
N ASP A 431 18.23 -4.04 22.02
CA ASP A 431 17.70 -2.68 22.14
C ASP A 431 17.93 -2.08 23.53
N TYR A 432 18.46 -0.88 23.55
CA TYR A 432 18.44 0.00 24.74
C TYR A 432 17.08 0.68 24.87
N ARG A 433 16.53 0.78 26.08
CA ARG A 433 15.18 1.31 26.29
C ARG A 433 15.10 2.30 27.45
N CYS A 434 14.34 3.37 27.23
CA CYS A 434 13.83 4.22 28.29
C CYS A 434 12.62 3.52 28.95
N VAL A 435 12.74 3.19 30.24
CA VAL A 435 11.68 2.52 31.00
C VAL A 435 10.63 3.48 31.59
N ASN A 436 10.86 4.80 31.54
CA ASN A 436 9.91 5.76 32.04
C ASN A 436 8.61 5.77 31.22
N ALA A 437 7.50 5.38 31.82
CA ALA A 437 6.18 5.39 31.20
C ALA A 437 5.73 6.81 30.76
N ASN A 438 6.18 7.82 31.52
CA ASN A 438 5.83 9.23 31.29
C ASN A 438 6.87 9.98 30.45
N CYS A 439 7.73 9.28 29.71
CA CYS A 439 8.69 9.94 28.84
C CYS A 439 7.98 10.73 27.74
N PRO A 440 8.25 12.04 27.56
CA PRO A 440 7.58 12.85 26.53
C PRO A 440 7.70 12.30 25.12
N ALA A 441 8.86 11.71 24.76
CA ALA A 441 9.05 11.10 23.43
C ALA A 441 8.15 9.86 23.23
N LYS A 442 7.91 9.07 24.28
CA LYS A 442 6.97 7.93 24.22
C LYS A 442 5.54 8.41 24.05
N LEU A 443 5.17 9.47 24.74
CA LEU A 443 3.84 10.08 24.66
C LEU A 443 3.56 10.58 23.23
N GLN A 444 4.45 11.39 22.65
CA GLN A 444 4.30 11.88 21.26
C GLN A 444 4.20 10.72 20.27
N GLY A 445 5.10 9.75 20.37
CA GLY A 445 5.07 8.57 19.49
C GLY A 445 3.80 7.73 19.64
N THR A 446 3.22 7.65 20.86
CA THR A 446 1.96 6.95 21.11
C THR A 446 0.77 7.69 20.50
N ILE A 447 0.72 9.01 20.62
CA ILE A 447 -0.33 9.85 20.02
C ILE A 447 -0.26 9.79 18.50
N LEU A 448 0.93 9.92 17.92
CA LEU A 448 1.15 9.80 16.47
C LEU A 448 0.71 8.45 15.92
N HIS A 449 1.06 7.36 16.62
CA HIS A 449 0.60 6.03 16.24
C HIS A 449 -0.93 5.95 16.30
N PHE A 450 -1.53 6.38 17.42
CA PHE A 450 -2.97 6.33 17.61
C PHE A 450 -3.72 7.13 16.54
N ALA A 451 -3.23 8.32 16.19
CA ALA A 451 -3.82 9.17 15.15
C ALA A 451 -3.55 8.70 13.73
N SER A 452 -2.59 7.77 13.52
CA SER A 452 -2.14 7.35 12.20
C SER A 452 -3.26 6.72 11.36
N ARG A 453 -3.05 6.72 10.03
CA ARG A 453 -4.02 6.26 9.01
C ARG A 453 -4.48 4.81 9.21
N GLY A 454 -3.58 3.90 9.61
CA GLY A 454 -3.89 2.48 9.88
C GLY A 454 -4.59 2.26 11.23
N VAL A 455 -4.69 3.28 12.09
CA VAL A 455 -5.27 3.21 13.43
C VAL A 455 -6.54 4.06 13.49
N MET A 456 -6.56 5.18 14.19
CA MET A 456 -7.77 6.01 14.34
C MET A 456 -7.93 7.05 13.23
N ASN A 457 -6.96 7.13 12.30
CA ASN A 457 -6.99 7.93 11.08
C ASN A 457 -7.51 9.36 11.28
N ILE A 458 -6.91 10.07 12.23
CA ILE A 458 -7.20 11.48 12.51
C ILE A 458 -6.28 12.31 11.61
N ASP A 459 -6.77 12.70 10.43
CA ASP A 459 -5.96 13.45 9.46
C ASP A 459 -5.62 14.83 10.00
N GLY A 460 -4.41 15.30 9.70
CA GLY A 460 -3.87 16.57 10.20
C GLY A 460 -3.24 16.49 11.60
N MET A 461 -3.35 15.38 12.34
CA MET A 461 -2.67 15.20 13.63
C MET A 461 -1.25 14.66 13.44
N GLY A 462 -0.40 15.45 12.77
CA GLY A 462 1.00 15.14 12.51
C GLY A 462 1.95 15.64 13.60
N ASP A 463 3.29 15.42 13.37
CA ASP A 463 4.36 15.68 14.35
C ASP A 463 4.30 17.10 14.96
N ALA A 464 4.09 18.14 14.13
CA ALA A 464 4.07 19.52 14.58
C ALA A 464 2.89 19.83 15.52
N LEU A 465 1.70 19.27 15.24
CA LEU A 465 0.54 19.45 16.11
C LEU A 465 0.70 18.66 17.41
N VAL A 466 1.12 17.40 17.31
CA VAL A 466 1.30 16.53 18.49
C VAL A 466 2.36 17.10 19.44
N ALA A 467 3.45 17.66 18.91
CA ALA A 467 4.46 18.34 19.72
C ALA A 467 3.83 19.49 20.51
N GLN A 468 3.11 20.40 19.86
CA GLN A 468 2.46 21.53 20.54
C GLN A 468 1.43 21.09 21.59
N LEU A 469 0.62 20.07 21.27
CA LEU A 469 -0.40 19.54 22.20
C LEU A 469 0.24 18.96 23.46
N THR A 470 1.34 18.23 23.32
CA THR A 470 2.05 17.60 24.44
C THR A 470 2.85 18.60 25.26
N GLU A 471 3.54 19.53 24.61
CA GLU A 471 4.31 20.60 25.28
C GLU A 471 3.43 21.55 26.11
N ARG A 472 2.24 21.88 25.60
CA ARG A 472 1.25 22.69 26.34
C ARG A 472 0.43 21.86 27.35
N GLY A 473 0.67 20.54 27.45
CA GLY A 473 -0.02 19.68 28.40
C GLY A 473 -1.51 19.46 28.11
N LEU A 474 -1.97 19.82 26.90
CA LEU A 474 -3.36 19.60 26.44
C LEU A 474 -3.66 18.12 26.25
N VAL A 475 -2.68 17.32 25.81
CA VAL A 475 -2.79 15.88 25.61
C VAL A 475 -1.70 15.17 26.40
N LYS A 476 -2.09 14.38 27.41
CA LYS A 476 -1.22 13.56 28.28
C LYS A 476 -1.35 12.06 28.04
N ASN A 477 -2.33 11.64 27.26
CA ASN A 477 -2.56 10.28 26.76
C ASN A 477 -3.56 10.34 25.60
N VAL A 478 -3.75 9.23 24.90
CA VAL A 478 -4.61 9.18 23.68
C VAL A 478 -6.08 9.50 23.97
N ALA A 479 -6.60 9.29 25.18
CA ALA A 479 -7.98 9.64 25.51
C ALA A 479 -8.20 11.16 25.64
N ASP A 480 -7.13 11.95 25.88
CA ASP A 480 -7.22 13.41 25.93
C ASP A 480 -7.47 14.02 24.56
N ILE A 481 -7.15 13.31 23.47
CA ILE A 481 -7.46 13.71 22.08
C ILE A 481 -8.96 14.02 21.95
N TYR A 482 -9.80 13.19 22.54
CA TYR A 482 -11.26 13.30 22.46
C TYR A 482 -11.87 14.38 23.38
N LYS A 483 -11.02 15.05 24.17
CA LYS A 483 -11.40 16.21 25.00
C LYS A 483 -11.00 17.55 24.38
N LEU A 484 -10.23 17.51 23.28
CA LEU A 484 -9.79 18.73 22.60
C LEU A 484 -10.99 19.50 22.06
N THR A 485 -10.97 20.80 22.29
CA THR A 485 -11.96 21.74 21.76
C THR A 485 -11.37 22.57 20.63
N LYS A 486 -12.22 23.11 19.77
CA LYS A 486 -11.79 24.07 18.74
C LYS A 486 -11.01 25.24 19.33
N LYS A 487 -11.39 25.69 20.53
CA LYS A 487 -10.69 26.80 21.25
C LYS A 487 -9.26 26.42 21.61
N ASP A 488 -9.01 25.17 22.02
CA ASP A 488 -7.66 24.71 22.35
C ASP A 488 -6.77 24.74 21.11
N LEU A 489 -7.31 24.32 19.96
CA LEU A 489 -6.57 24.29 18.69
C LEU A 489 -6.31 25.69 18.14
N LEU A 490 -7.24 26.62 18.25
CA LEU A 490 -7.04 28.02 17.85
C LEU A 490 -5.93 28.74 18.64
N GLY A 491 -5.61 28.24 19.83
CA GLY A 491 -4.48 28.73 20.64
C GLY A 491 -3.10 28.25 20.13
N LEU A 492 -3.04 27.34 19.15
CA LEU A 492 -1.80 26.77 18.64
C LEU A 492 -1.26 27.53 17.43
N GLU A 493 0.05 27.41 17.19
CA GLU A 493 0.68 28.05 16.04
C GLU A 493 0.17 27.46 14.72
N ARG A 494 -0.07 28.31 13.73
CA ARG A 494 -0.52 27.97 12.37
C ARG A 494 -1.93 27.35 12.29
N PHE A 495 -2.75 27.52 13.34
CA PHE A 495 -4.15 27.12 13.31
C PHE A 495 -5.07 28.31 13.06
N ALA A 496 -5.96 28.16 12.09
CA ALA A 496 -7.07 29.05 11.80
C ALA A 496 -8.40 28.29 11.99
N ASP A 497 -9.52 29.01 11.91
CA ASP A 497 -10.85 28.47 12.19
C ASP A 497 -11.16 27.18 11.41
N LYS A 498 -10.85 27.16 10.11
CA LYS A 498 -11.09 26.00 9.23
C LYS A 498 -10.20 24.80 9.57
N SER A 499 -8.90 25.02 9.84
CA SER A 499 -7.99 23.93 10.19
C SER A 499 -8.31 23.33 11.56
N ALA A 500 -8.69 24.17 12.53
CA ALA A 500 -9.12 23.69 13.84
C ALA A 500 -10.41 22.88 13.74
N GLN A 501 -11.40 23.34 12.95
CA GLN A 501 -12.64 22.60 12.74
C GLN A 501 -12.39 21.25 12.07
N ASN A 502 -11.55 21.18 11.04
CA ASN A 502 -11.22 19.92 10.36
C ASN A 502 -10.66 18.88 11.34
N ILE A 503 -9.78 19.27 12.26
CA ILE A 503 -9.23 18.34 13.27
C ILE A 503 -10.33 17.83 14.20
N ILE A 504 -11.24 18.70 14.67
CA ILE A 504 -12.37 18.28 15.52
C ILE A 504 -13.27 17.31 14.77
N ASP A 505 -13.57 17.57 13.51
CA ASP A 505 -14.41 16.69 12.68
C ASP A 505 -13.75 15.33 12.46
N GLU A 506 -12.41 15.27 12.27
CA GLU A 506 -11.66 14.01 12.16
C GLU A 506 -11.65 13.24 13.48
N ILE A 507 -11.49 13.94 14.64
CA ILE A 507 -11.59 13.32 15.96
C ILE A 507 -12.97 12.69 16.16
N GLU A 508 -14.06 13.41 15.85
CA GLU A 508 -15.42 12.88 15.98
C GLU A 508 -15.68 11.71 15.02
N ARG A 509 -15.17 11.77 13.79
CA ARG A 509 -15.27 10.68 12.83
C ARG A 509 -14.57 9.43 13.33
N SER A 510 -13.41 9.57 13.97
CA SER A 510 -12.60 8.46 14.45
C SER A 510 -13.33 7.61 15.51
N LYS A 511 -14.25 8.18 16.30
CA LYS A 511 -15.03 7.46 17.33
C LYS A 511 -15.84 6.29 16.76
N LYS A 512 -16.23 6.38 15.48
CA LYS A 512 -17.03 5.37 14.78
C LYS A 512 -16.22 4.25 14.15
N LEU A 513 -14.90 4.28 14.26
CA LEU A 513 -14.04 3.24 13.72
C LEU A 513 -14.19 1.94 14.51
N PRO A 514 -14.02 0.78 13.85
CA PRO A 514 -14.29 -0.51 14.47
C PRO A 514 -13.30 -0.87 15.56
N LEU A 515 -13.69 -1.82 16.42
CA LEU A 515 -12.98 -2.26 17.62
C LEU A 515 -11.52 -2.62 17.39
N GLU A 516 -11.20 -3.32 16.28
CA GLU A 516 -9.83 -3.71 15.94
C GLU A 516 -8.88 -2.52 15.79
N ARG A 517 -9.39 -1.38 15.32
CA ARG A 517 -8.61 -0.14 15.22
C ARG A 517 -8.23 0.40 16.59
N VAL A 518 -9.16 0.34 17.54
CA VAL A 518 -8.91 0.76 18.93
C VAL A 518 -7.91 -0.17 19.59
N ILE A 519 -8.08 -1.50 19.47
CA ILE A 519 -7.13 -2.49 20.01
C ILE A 519 -5.72 -2.23 19.48
N TYR A 520 -5.57 -2.03 18.16
CA TYR A 520 -4.28 -1.74 17.58
C TYR A 520 -3.72 -0.38 18.05
N GLY A 521 -4.60 0.61 18.24
CA GLY A 521 -4.25 1.95 18.74
C GLY A 521 -3.75 1.98 20.19
N LEU A 522 -4.18 1.04 21.04
CA LEU A 522 -3.66 0.91 22.40
C LEU A 522 -2.16 0.59 22.43
N GLY A 523 -1.61 0.08 21.32
CA GLY A 523 -0.18 -0.16 21.18
C GLY A 523 0.35 -1.26 22.10
N ILE A 524 -0.48 -2.27 22.40
CA ILE A 524 -0.10 -3.45 23.16
C ILE A 524 1.11 -4.10 22.49
N ARG A 525 2.12 -4.45 23.27
CA ARG A 525 3.36 -5.04 22.76
C ARG A 525 3.04 -6.32 21.96
N MET A 526 3.66 -6.47 20.80
CA MET A 526 3.49 -7.59 19.86
C MET A 526 2.10 -7.73 19.23
N VAL A 527 1.14 -6.87 19.56
CA VAL A 527 -0.16 -6.83 18.90
C VAL A 527 -0.07 -5.91 17.69
N GLY A 528 -0.05 -6.52 16.50
CA GLY A 528 -0.11 -5.83 15.21
C GLY A 528 -1.55 -5.62 14.73
N GLU A 529 -1.72 -4.93 13.61
CA GLU A 529 -3.03 -4.67 13.02
C GLU A 529 -3.87 -5.94 12.80
N ARG A 530 -3.25 -6.99 12.23
CA ARG A 530 -3.92 -8.27 11.97
C ARG A 530 -4.26 -9.02 13.24
N THR A 531 -3.36 -9.04 14.23
CA THR A 531 -3.65 -9.65 15.54
C THR A 531 -4.80 -8.94 16.23
N ALA A 532 -4.85 -7.59 16.15
CA ALA A 532 -5.95 -6.80 16.69
C ALA A 532 -7.29 -7.15 16.03
N GLN A 533 -7.29 -7.38 14.69
CA GLN A 533 -8.46 -7.84 13.96
C GLN A 533 -8.95 -9.21 14.49
N PHE A 534 -8.06 -10.18 14.61
CA PHE A 534 -8.42 -11.51 15.13
C PHE A 534 -8.94 -11.45 16.56
N LEU A 535 -8.35 -10.60 17.41
CA LEU A 535 -8.83 -10.38 18.77
C LEU A 535 -10.25 -9.78 18.76
N ALA A 536 -10.50 -8.76 17.94
CA ALA A 536 -11.83 -8.15 17.82
C ALA A 536 -12.89 -9.13 17.30
N GLU A 537 -12.56 -9.95 16.30
CA GLU A 537 -13.45 -10.97 15.74
C GLU A 537 -13.76 -12.09 16.76
N HIS A 538 -12.79 -12.45 17.60
CA HIS A 538 -12.94 -13.53 18.59
C HIS A 538 -13.75 -13.09 19.83
N PHE A 539 -13.34 -11.97 20.43
CA PHE A 539 -13.94 -11.50 21.68
C PHE A 539 -15.20 -10.67 21.47
N GLY A 540 -15.31 -9.95 20.33
CA GLY A 540 -16.48 -9.13 20.01
C GLY A 540 -16.61 -7.85 20.83
N SER A 541 -15.92 -7.72 21.96
CA SER A 541 -15.91 -6.51 22.78
C SER A 541 -14.57 -6.30 23.48
N MET A 542 -14.28 -5.04 23.81
CA MET A 542 -13.12 -4.69 24.61
C MET A 542 -13.22 -5.28 26.03
N GLU A 543 -14.41 -5.36 26.60
CA GLU A 543 -14.67 -5.87 27.93
C GLU A 543 -14.32 -7.37 28.06
N GLU A 544 -14.71 -8.18 27.07
CA GLU A 544 -14.31 -9.59 27.03
C GLU A 544 -12.78 -9.74 26.87
N LEU A 545 -12.16 -8.89 26.03
CA LEU A 545 -10.70 -8.89 25.84
C LEU A 545 -9.94 -8.49 27.12
N GLU A 546 -10.43 -7.53 27.89
CA GLU A 546 -9.82 -7.05 29.13
C GLU A 546 -9.75 -8.13 30.21
N THR A 547 -10.70 -9.08 30.20
CA THR A 547 -10.85 -10.13 31.21
C THR A 547 -10.32 -11.49 30.74
N ALA A 548 -9.89 -11.60 29.49
CA ALA A 548 -9.46 -12.85 28.89
C ALA A 548 -8.19 -13.41 29.55
N SER A 549 -8.20 -14.72 29.80
CA SER A 549 -7.05 -15.47 30.30
C SER A 549 -6.02 -15.75 29.20
N VAL A 550 -4.80 -16.13 29.60
CA VAL A 550 -3.74 -16.51 28.64
C VAL A 550 -4.21 -17.67 27.75
N ASP A 551 -4.90 -18.66 28.32
CA ASP A 551 -5.38 -19.81 27.55
C ASP A 551 -6.47 -19.46 26.54
N GLU A 552 -7.39 -18.58 26.91
CA GLU A 552 -8.43 -18.07 25.98
C GLU A 552 -7.80 -17.27 24.85
N LEU A 553 -6.82 -16.41 25.14
CA LEU A 553 -6.10 -15.63 24.13
C LEU A 553 -5.33 -16.52 23.15
N GLN A 554 -4.75 -17.64 23.59
CA GLN A 554 -4.05 -18.58 22.71
C GLN A 554 -4.99 -19.35 21.77
N ASN A 555 -6.30 -19.34 21.99
CA ASN A 555 -7.28 -19.88 21.05
C ASN A 555 -7.53 -18.94 19.86
N VAL A 556 -7.06 -17.69 19.94
CA VAL A 556 -7.15 -16.73 18.84
C VAL A 556 -6.06 -17.02 17.78
N ASN A 557 -6.45 -16.95 16.51
CA ASN A 557 -5.51 -17.20 15.42
C ASN A 557 -4.30 -16.25 15.48
N GLU A 558 -3.09 -16.75 15.22
CA GLU A 558 -1.82 -16.02 15.28
C GLU A 558 -1.46 -15.45 16.68
N VAL A 559 -2.16 -15.81 17.73
CA VAL A 559 -1.81 -15.43 19.11
C VAL A 559 -1.07 -16.58 19.80
N GLY A 560 0.25 -16.45 19.90
CA GLY A 560 1.10 -17.36 20.65
C GLY A 560 1.25 -16.94 22.13
N PRO A 561 1.92 -17.77 22.97
CA PRO A 561 2.07 -17.52 24.41
C PRO A 561 2.59 -16.12 24.75
N ARG A 562 3.62 -15.65 24.07
CA ARG A 562 4.22 -14.32 24.30
C ARG A 562 3.27 -13.15 24.01
N ILE A 563 2.41 -13.29 23.00
CA ILE A 563 1.41 -12.26 22.66
C ILE A 563 0.31 -12.28 23.71
N ALA A 564 -0.17 -13.47 24.11
CA ALA A 564 -1.18 -13.65 25.13
C ALA A 564 -0.72 -13.06 26.48
N GLU A 565 0.49 -13.38 26.91
CA GLU A 565 1.11 -12.82 28.13
C GLU A 565 1.20 -11.28 28.07
N SER A 566 1.59 -10.73 26.92
CA SER A 566 1.69 -9.27 26.73
C SER A 566 0.34 -8.58 26.82
N ILE A 567 -0.74 -9.21 26.35
CA ILE A 567 -2.11 -8.67 26.46
C ILE A 567 -2.57 -8.68 27.92
N VAL A 568 -2.39 -9.80 28.62
CA VAL A 568 -2.75 -9.92 30.04
C VAL A 568 -1.93 -8.93 30.88
N GLU A 569 -0.62 -8.80 30.63
CA GLU A 569 0.23 -7.81 31.29
C GLU A 569 -0.30 -6.38 31.07
N PHE A 570 -0.67 -6.03 29.83
CA PHE A 570 -1.21 -4.70 29.52
C PHE A 570 -2.47 -4.39 30.37
N PHE A 571 -3.42 -5.31 30.43
CA PHE A 571 -4.66 -5.10 31.18
C PHE A 571 -4.51 -5.32 32.70
N SER A 572 -3.43 -5.95 33.18
CA SER A 572 -3.12 -5.99 34.61
C SER A 572 -2.80 -4.62 35.19
N ILE A 573 -2.30 -3.70 34.37
CA ILE A 573 -1.91 -2.34 34.77
C ILE A 573 -3.15 -1.44 34.91
N ALA A 574 -3.41 -0.95 36.12
CA ALA A 574 -4.60 -0.12 36.42
C ALA A 574 -4.69 1.14 35.55
N ALA A 575 -3.54 1.76 35.21
CA ALA A 575 -3.52 2.94 34.35
C ALA A 575 -4.02 2.64 32.92
N ASN A 576 -3.75 1.45 32.40
CA ASN A 576 -4.19 1.05 31.06
C ASN A 576 -5.71 0.74 31.05
N ARG A 577 -6.22 0.07 32.08
CA ARG A 577 -7.68 -0.11 32.23
C ARG A 577 -8.40 1.24 32.33
N LYS A 578 -7.87 2.19 33.12
CA LYS A 578 -8.42 3.53 33.22
C LYS A 578 -8.36 4.29 31.87
N LEU A 579 -7.33 4.05 31.07
CA LEU A 579 -7.24 4.61 29.72
C LEU A 579 -8.38 4.09 28.82
N VAL A 580 -8.63 2.77 28.83
CA VAL A 580 -9.71 2.16 28.06
C VAL A 580 -11.08 2.67 28.52
N GLU A 581 -11.29 2.81 29.82
CA GLU A 581 -12.53 3.39 30.38
C GLU A 581 -12.76 4.81 29.85
N ARG A 582 -11.72 5.64 29.85
CA ARG A 582 -11.81 7.01 29.30
C ARG A 582 -12.09 7.05 27.80
N LEU A 583 -11.63 6.07 27.02
CA LEU A 583 -11.97 5.94 25.62
C LEU A 583 -13.44 5.53 25.45
N ARG A 584 -13.96 4.68 26.36
CA ARG A 584 -15.38 4.30 26.44
C ARG A 584 -16.26 5.53 26.74
N GLU A 585 -15.89 6.30 27.76
CA GLU A 585 -16.55 7.57 28.11
C GLU A 585 -16.54 8.59 26.97
N ALA A 586 -15.48 8.61 26.16
CA ALA A 586 -15.36 9.48 25.00
C ALA A 586 -16.25 9.03 23.82
N GLY A 587 -16.89 7.86 23.90
CA GLY A 587 -17.83 7.35 22.93
C GLY A 587 -17.19 6.61 21.75
N LEU A 588 -16.02 5.99 21.93
CA LEU A 588 -15.42 5.14 20.90
C LEU A 588 -16.20 3.82 20.77
N THR A 589 -16.21 3.26 19.57
CA THR A 589 -16.78 1.94 19.30
C THR A 589 -15.90 0.86 19.92
N LEU A 590 -16.29 0.33 21.09
CA LEU A 590 -15.58 -0.73 21.83
C LEU A 590 -16.25 -2.09 21.73
N THR A 591 -17.25 -2.20 20.85
CA THR A 591 -17.93 -3.45 20.51
C THR A 591 -17.85 -3.68 19.01
N GLY A 592 -17.73 -4.93 18.61
CA GLY A 592 -17.70 -5.40 17.24
C GLY A 592 -18.64 -6.57 17.05
N GLN A 593 -18.75 -7.06 15.83
CA GLN A 593 -19.48 -8.30 15.59
C GLN A 593 -18.58 -9.47 15.99
N LYS A 594 -18.95 -10.16 17.06
CA LYS A 594 -18.35 -11.44 17.41
C LYS A 594 -18.62 -12.40 16.25
N LYS A 595 -17.58 -12.89 15.62
CA LYS A 595 -17.71 -13.86 14.55
C LYS A 595 -18.21 -15.16 15.17
N GLN A 596 -19.54 -15.38 15.16
CA GLN A 596 -20.10 -16.66 15.56
C GLN A 596 -19.59 -17.71 14.56
N ARG A 597 -18.57 -18.44 14.96
CA ARG A 597 -18.19 -19.65 14.25
C ARG A 597 -19.28 -20.66 14.47
N GLY A 598 -19.87 -21.15 13.40
CA GLY A 598 -20.73 -22.32 13.48
C GLY A 598 -19.97 -23.49 14.12
N THR A 599 -20.67 -24.38 14.77
CA THR A 599 -20.07 -25.56 15.40
C THR A 599 -20.09 -26.78 14.48
N LYS A 600 -20.72 -26.69 13.31
CA LYS A 600 -20.92 -27.80 12.38
C LYS A 600 -19.62 -28.45 11.90
N LEU A 601 -18.59 -27.67 11.65
CA LEU A 601 -17.28 -28.13 11.21
C LEU A 601 -16.22 -28.03 12.31
N ALA A 602 -16.62 -27.87 13.57
CA ALA A 602 -15.69 -27.75 14.71
C ALA A 602 -14.75 -28.95 14.77
N GLY A 603 -13.45 -28.69 14.90
CA GLY A 603 -12.41 -29.71 14.97
C GLY A 603 -12.01 -30.36 13.63
N LYS A 604 -12.66 -30.00 12.52
CA LYS A 604 -12.35 -30.53 11.18
C LYS A 604 -11.35 -29.65 10.44
N THR A 605 -10.38 -30.29 9.79
CA THR A 605 -9.35 -29.62 9.00
C THR A 605 -9.57 -29.91 7.51
N PHE A 606 -9.67 -28.84 6.73
CA PHE A 606 -9.92 -28.89 5.29
C PHE A 606 -8.68 -28.43 4.51
N VAL A 607 -8.50 -28.95 3.30
CA VAL A 607 -7.55 -28.43 2.30
C VAL A 607 -8.30 -28.15 1.01
N LEU A 608 -8.13 -26.95 0.46
CA LEU A 608 -8.73 -26.56 -0.80
C LEU A 608 -7.73 -26.81 -1.95
N THR A 609 -8.16 -27.40 -3.06
CA THR A 609 -7.32 -27.66 -4.25
C THR A 609 -8.13 -27.50 -5.54
N GLY A 610 -7.46 -27.09 -6.61
CA GLY A 610 -8.09 -26.81 -7.91
C GLY A 610 -8.88 -25.51 -7.94
N THR A 611 -9.49 -25.22 -9.09
CA THR A 611 -10.34 -24.05 -9.33
C THR A 611 -11.78 -24.40 -8.99
N LEU A 612 -12.34 -23.69 -8.00
CA LEU A 612 -13.72 -23.85 -7.59
C LEU A 612 -14.64 -23.09 -8.57
N ALA A 613 -15.73 -23.73 -9.02
CA ALA A 613 -16.60 -23.16 -10.05
C ALA A 613 -17.56 -22.08 -9.51
N HIS A 614 -18.05 -22.28 -8.27
CA HIS A 614 -19.08 -21.41 -7.66
C HIS A 614 -18.52 -20.48 -6.59
N PHE A 615 -17.38 -20.80 -5.99
CA PHE A 615 -16.75 -20.01 -4.93
C PHE A 615 -15.36 -19.57 -5.29
N THR A 616 -14.95 -18.38 -4.80
CA THR A 616 -13.51 -18.11 -4.68
C THR A 616 -12.93 -19.01 -3.60
N ARG A 617 -11.65 -19.29 -3.68
CA ARG A 617 -10.94 -20.02 -2.62
C ARG A 617 -11.10 -19.34 -1.25
N ASP A 618 -11.10 -17.99 -1.22
CA ASP A 618 -11.33 -17.22 0.00
C ASP A 618 -12.77 -17.33 0.49
N ALA A 619 -13.75 -17.39 -0.40
CA ALA A 619 -15.14 -17.61 -0.02
C ALA A 619 -15.34 -19.01 0.56
N ALA A 620 -14.77 -20.05 -0.05
CA ALA A 620 -14.81 -21.42 0.47
C ALA A 620 -14.06 -21.52 1.81
N LYS A 621 -12.88 -20.89 1.93
CA LYS A 621 -12.14 -20.80 3.18
C LYS A 621 -12.98 -20.11 4.27
N LYS A 622 -13.58 -18.97 3.96
CA LYS A 622 -14.44 -18.24 4.87
C LYS A 622 -15.64 -19.08 5.32
N MET A 623 -16.28 -19.80 4.39
CA MET A 623 -17.41 -20.68 4.70
C MET A 623 -17.02 -21.78 5.69
N ILE A 624 -15.87 -22.44 5.50
CA ILE A 624 -15.34 -23.45 6.41
C ILE A 624 -15.03 -22.84 7.79
N GLU A 625 -14.35 -21.69 7.82
CA GLU A 625 -13.99 -21.02 9.06
C GLU A 625 -15.21 -20.47 9.80
N ASP A 626 -16.20 -19.96 9.10
CA ASP A 626 -17.47 -19.47 9.67
C ASP A 626 -18.30 -20.63 10.24
N ALA A 627 -18.20 -21.85 9.67
CA ALA A 627 -18.79 -23.07 10.21
C ALA A 627 -17.96 -23.73 11.33
N GLY A 628 -16.83 -23.14 11.73
CA GLY A 628 -15.96 -23.61 12.82
C GLY A 628 -14.85 -24.57 12.41
N GLY A 629 -14.67 -24.83 11.11
CA GLY A 629 -13.60 -25.66 10.55
C GLY A 629 -12.26 -24.93 10.43
N LYS A 630 -11.20 -25.68 10.15
CA LYS A 630 -9.84 -25.19 9.93
C LYS A 630 -9.43 -25.42 8.49
N VAL A 631 -8.80 -24.44 7.82
CA VAL A 631 -8.25 -24.62 6.46
C VAL A 631 -6.72 -24.65 6.52
N ALA A 632 -6.13 -25.75 6.03
CA ALA A 632 -4.69 -25.95 5.95
C ALA A 632 -4.17 -25.74 4.52
N GLY A 633 -2.93 -25.28 4.39
CA GLY A 633 -2.28 -25.06 3.07
C GLY A 633 -1.80 -26.33 2.39
N SER A 634 -1.59 -27.43 3.12
CA SER A 634 -1.08 -28.71 2.60
C SER A 634 -1.80 -29.91 3.19
N VAL A 635 -1.88 -30.97 2.42
CA VAL A 635 -2.51 -32.26 2.84
C VAL A 635 -1.57 -33.02 3.75
N SER A 636 -2.07 -33.47 4.88
CA SER A 636 -1.35 -34.28 5.89
C SER A 636 -2.30 -35.27 6.56
N LYS A 637 -1.79 -36.20 7.37
CA LYS A 637 -2.59 -37.15 8.16
C LYS A 637 -3.59 -36.48 9.13
N LYS A 638 -3.46 -35.17 9.36
CA LYS A 638 -4.37 -34.36 10.19
C LYS A 638 -5.46 -33.66 9.37
N THR A 639 -5.51 -33.90 8.05
CA THR A 639 -6.54 -33.33 7.18
C THR A 639 -7.74 -34.28 7.16
N ASP A 640 -8.93 -33.76 7.45
CA ASP A 640 -10.18 -34.53 7.44
C ASP A 640 -10.79 -34.56 6.03
N TYR A 641 -10.77 -33.42 5.32
CA TYR A 641 -11.39 -33.28 4.01
C TYR A 641 -10.50 -32.52 3.04
N VAL A 642 -10.55 -32.94 1.76
CA VAL A 642 -9.98 -32.15 0.67
C VAL A 642 -11.10 -31.71 -0.25
N VAL A 643 -11.32 -30.41 -0.37
CA VAL A 643 -12.29 -29.83 -1.30
C VAL A 643 -11.61 -29.66 -2.64
N ALA A 644 -12.07 -30.41 -3.64
CA ALA A 644 -11.47 -30.44 -4.98
C ALA A 644 -12.36 -29.74 -6.00
N GLY A 645 -11.81 -28.71 -6.66
CA GLY A 645 -12.38 -28.09 -7.86
C GLY A 645 -11.77 -28.67 -9.14
N ALA A 646 -12.02 -27.99 -10.27
CA ALA A 646 -11.40 -28.33 -11.55
C ALA A 646 -9.88 -28.19 -11.49
N ASP A 647 -9.16 -29.03 -12.25
CA ASP A 647 -7.69 -29.03 -12.31
C ASP A 647 -7.00 -29.18 -10.94
N ALA A 648 -7.58 -29.98 -10.07
CA ALA A 648 -7.01 -30.33 -8.78
C ALA A 648 -5.68 -31.08 -8.97
N GLY A 649 -4.57 -30.42 -8.57
CA GLY A 649 -3.21 -30.94 -8.75
C GLY A 649 -2.78 -31.94 -7.66
N SER A 650 -1.46 -32.00 -7.40
CA SER A 650 -0.78 -32.94 -6.47
C SER A 650 -1.39 -33.08 -5.07
N LYS A 651 -2.15 -32.08 -4.59
CA LYS A 651 -2.87 -32.18 -3.31
C LYS A 651 -3.99 -33.22 -3.35
N LEU A 652 -4.67 -33.37 -4.50
CA LEU A 652 -5.68 -34.41 -4.69
C LEU A 652 -5.04 -35.79 -4.69
N ASP A 653 -3.90 -35.94 -5.36
CA ASP A 653 -3.19 -37.22 -5.42
C ASP A 653 -2.71 -37.64 -4.04
N LYS A 654 -2.17 -36.68 -3.27
CA LYS A 654 -1.73 -36.90 -1.89
C LYS A 654 -2.90 -37.20 -0.94
N ALA A 655 -4.07 -36.62 -1.19
CA ALA A 655 -5.28 -36.96 -0.42
C ALA A 655 -5.69 -38.42 -0.65
N LYS A 656 -5.68 -38.88 -1.91
CA LYS A 656 -5.97 -40.27 -2.27
C LYS A 656 -4.95 -41.24 -1.68
N GLU A 657 -3.66 -40.87 -1.73
CA GLU A 657 -2.57 -41.68 -1.14
C GLU A 657 -2.74 -41.85 0.38
N LEU A 658 -3.18 -40.80 1.07
CA LEU A 658 -3.39 -40.79 2.51
C LEU A 658 -4.79 -41.27 2.96
N GLY A 659 -5.67 -41.63 2.00
CA GLY A 659 -7.03 -42.08 2.27
C GLY A 659 -7.94 -41.01 2.86
N ILE A 660 -7.68 -39.72 2.52
CA ILE A 660 -8.45 -38.58 3.02
C ILE A 660 -9.67 -38.39 2.11
N GLU A 661 -10.80 -38.08 2.74
CA GLU A 661 -12.07 -37.89 2.04
C GLU A 661 -11.99 -36.63 1.14
N VAL A 662 -12.34 -36.82 -0.15
CA VAL A 662 -12.35 -35.75 -1.15
C VAL A 662 -13.80 -35.39 -1.43
N ILE A 663 -14.13 -34.11 -1.24
CA ILE A 663 -15.48 -33.56 -1.44
C ILE A 663 -15.49 -32.47 -2.50
N GLY A 664 -16.64 -32.26 -3.12
CA GLY A 664 -16.88 -31.16 -4.04
C GLY A 664 -17.45 -29.91 -3.35
N GLU A 665 -17.66 -28.84 -4.15
CA GLU A 665 -18.21 -27.57 -3.65
C GLU A 665 -19.62 -27.70 -3.04
N LYS A 666 -20.49 -28.48 -3.67
CA LYS A 666 -21.86 -28.73 -3.16
C LYS A 666 -21.88 -29.48 -1.83
N GLU A 667 -20.95 -30.43 -1.68
CA GLU A 667 -20.80 -31.17 -0.44
C GLU A 667 -20.26 -30.28 0.67
N LEU A 668 -19.31 -29.40 0.34
CA LEU A 668 -18.83 -28.37 1.28
C LEU A 668 -19.98 -27.45 1.71
N GLU A 669 -20.80 -26.96 0.79
CA GLU A 669 -21.97 -26.15 1.08
C GLU A 669 -22.93 -26.88 2.04
N SER A 670 -23.21 -28.15 1.77
CA SER A 670 -24.07 -28.99 2.62
C SER A 670 -23.51 -29.23 4.02
N LEU A 671 -22.18 -29.37 4.12
CA LEU A 671 -21.50 -29.56 5.43
C LEU A 671 -21.42 -28.27 6.23
N ALA A 672 -21.25 -27.13 5.57
CA ALA A 672 -21.11 -25.82 6.20
C ALA A 672 -22.44 -25.12 6.47
N GLY A 673 -23.42 -25.29 5.58
CA GLY A 673 -24.77 -24.67 5.66
C GLY A 673 -25.72 -25.51 6.45
#